data_ddd5d127f51658d082e59fa91fde6848
#
_entry.id   ddd5d127f51658d082e59fa91fde6848
#
_cell.length_a   1.000
_cell.length_b   1.000
_cell.length_c   1.000
_cell.angle_alpha   90.00
_cell.angle_beta   90.00
_cell.angle_gamma   90.00
#
_symmetry.space_group_name_H-M   'P 1'
#
loop_
_entity.id
_entity.type
_entity.pdbx_description
1 polymer ?
#
loop_
_entity_poly.entity_id
_entity_poly.type
_entity_poly.pdbx_seq_one_letter_code
_entity_poly.pdbx_strand_id
1 'polypeptide(L)'
;MEKNFKRTLITAALPYANGPVHIGHLAGVYIPSDIYARYLRLRGEEVLFVCGSDEHGVPIAIKAKKEGVTPQDIVDRYDGIIRKSFADFGITFDIYGRTTSATHRELASSIFRTIYDKGGFIEEESEQYYDPEAKQFLADRYITGTCPRCQNERAYGDQCESCGSTLNPTDLIHPKSAISGATPELRKTKHWYLPLDKHEPFLKQWILEDHKEWKSNVYGQCKSWLDGGLQPRAVSRDLDWGIPVPVEGAEGKVLYVWFDAPIGYISNTKELLPDSWEKWWKSEDTRLLHFIGKDNIVFHCIVFPAMLRAEGSYILPENVPANEFLNLEGDKISTSRNWAVWLNEYLEDLPGKQDVLRYVLTANAPETKDNDFTWRDFQARNNNELVAVFGNFVNRALVLTSKYFDGKVPALGALTDFDRETLAELSTVRAAIERELDNFHFREALKEAMNLARLGNKYLADTEPWKLAKTDMERVATILNISLQITANLTIAFAPFLPMSSEKLCKMLAIDLPAWTDLGRSDLIEAGHTLGEASLLFEKIEDDVIEAQIQKLQATKEANEAAEDHAAPIAENIDFEDFLKLDIRVGTVTECTKIPKADKLLQFRIDDGLGGRTIVSGIAEHYAPEELVGKQVCFIANLPPRKLRGIESQGMILSAADRTTGQLRVITPQGPITPGSEVK
;
A
#
# COMPACT_ATOMS: atom_id res chain seq x y z
N MET A 1 1.42 -29.32 -17.85
CA MET A 1 2.40 -28.85 -18.87
C MET A 1 2.74 -27.42 -18.52
N GLU A 2 4.01 -27.11 -18.31
CA GLU A 2 4.41 -25.70 -18.17
C GLU A 2 3.99 -24.93 -19.43
N LYS A 3 3.22 -23.86 -19.26
CA LYS A 3 2.87 -22.99 -20.37
C LYS A 3 4.13 -22.29 -20.87
N ASN A 4 4.44 -22.38 -22.15
CA ASN A 4 5.60 -21.71 -22.74
C ASN A 4 5.14 -20.36 -23.32
N PHE A 5 5.29 -19.30 -22.52
CA PHE A 5 4.94 -17.94 -22.94
C PHE A 5 6.03 -17.34 -23.84
N LYS A 6 5.63 -16.59 -24.87
CA LYS A 6 6.54 -15.87 -25.75
C LYS A 6 6.89 -14.47 -25.25
N ARG A 7 6.00 -13.89 -24.41
CA ARG A 7 6.14 -12.53 -23.88
C ARG A 7 5.50 -12.39 -22.51
N THR A 8 5.92 -11.37 -21.77
CA THR A 8 5.36 -11.06 -20.44
C THR A 8 4.81 -9.64 -20.42
N LEU A 9 3.53 -9.52 -20.07
CA LEU A 9 2.86 -8.26 -19.79
C LEU A 9 2.81 -8.05 -18.27
N ILE A 10 3.47 -7.01 -17.80
CA ILE A 10 3.49 -6.61 -16.40
C ILE A 10 2.64 -5.36 -16.24
N THR A 11 1.70 -5.37 -15.31
CA THR A 11 0.97 -4.18 -14.90
C THR A 11 1.28 -3.86 -13.44
N ALA A 12 1.36 -2.58 -13.12
CA ALA A 12 1.41 -2.09 -11.75
C ALA A 12 0.10 -1.38 -11.42
N ALA A 13 -0.45 -1.60 -10.22
CA ALA A 13 -1.70 -0.96 -9.79
C ALA A 13 -1.65 0.56 -10.03
N LEU A 14 -2.70 1.09 -10.63
CA LEU A 14 -2.78 2.50 -10.98
C LEU A 14 -2.86 3.34 -9.69
N PRO A 15 -1.96 4.30 -9.45
CA PRO A 15 -2.07 5.21 -8.33
C PRO A 15 -3.23 6.18 -8.55
N TYR A 16 -3.92 6.49 -7.48
CA TYR A 16 -5.05 7.41 -7.50
C TYR A 16 -4.57 8.86 -7.63
N ALA A 17 -5.01 9.58 -8.67
CA ALA A 17 -4.53 10.94 -8.99
C ALA A 17 -5.16 12.03 -8.10
N ASN A 18 -5.15 11.83 -6.79
CA ASN A 18 -5.61 12.80 -5.79
C ASN A 18 -4.53 13.22 -4.79
N GLY A 19 -3.31 12.72 -4.94
CA GLY A 19 -2.15 13.01 -4.12
C GLY A 19 -0.87 12.45 -4.71
N PRO A 20 0.32 12.80 -4.19
CA PRO A 20 1.58 12.20 -4.59
C PRO A 20 1.65 10.72 -4.18
N VAL A 21 2.62 9.99 -4.72
CA VAL A 21 2.95 8.64 -4.26
C VAL A 21 3.92 8.70 -3.07
N HIS A 22 3.82 7.73 -2.17
CA HIS A 22 4.66 7.60 -0.98
C HIS A 22 5.39 6.26 -0.93
N ILE A 23 6.32 6.11 0.02
CA ILE A 23 7.17 4.90 0.16
C ILE A 23 6.36 3.61 0.30
N GLY A 24 5.15 3.64 0.87
CA GLY A 24 4.26 2.47 0.95
C GLY A 24 3.82 1.98 -0.44
N HIS A 25 3.49 2.91 -1.36
CA HIS A 25 3.20 2.58 -2.75
C HIS A 25 4.43 1.98 -3.46
N LEU A 26 5.62 2.58 -3.22
CA LEU A 26 6.87 2.10 -3.81
C LEU A 26 7.19 0.66 -3.37
N ALA A 27 7.17 0.39 -2.06
CA ALA A 27 7.48 -0.93 -1.52
C ALA A 27 6.41 -1.98 -1.85
N GLY A 28 5.15 -1.55 -1.90
CA GLY A 28 4.01 -2.43 -2.17
C GLY A 28 3.94 -2.87 -3.63
N VAL A 29 4.21 -1.96 -4.57
CA VAL A 29 3.88 -2.16 -5.98
C VAL A 29 5.01 -1.81 -6.93
N TYR A 30 5.54 -0.55 -6.91
CA TYR A 30 6.30 -0.02 -8.04
C TYR A 30 7.74 -0.51 -8.08
N ILE A 31 8.40 -0.68 -6.93
CA ILE A 31 9.76 -1.24 -6.88
C ILE A 31 9.75 -2.72 -7.26
N PRO A 32 8.91 -3.60 -6.68
CA PRO A 32 8.91 -5.01 -7.06
C PRO A 32 8.57 -5.24 -8.54
N SER A 33 7.60 -4.49 -9.09
CA SER A 33 7.26 -4.60 -10.51
C SER A 33 8.38 -4.13 -11.44
N ASP A 34 9.08 -3.03 -11.10
CA ASP A 34 10.22 -2.52 -11.85
C ASP A 34 11.43 -3.46 -11.78
N ILE A 35 11.72 -4.02 -10.60
CA ILE A 35 12.78 -5.04 -10.44
C ILE A 35 12.48 -6.23 -11.36
N TYR A 36 11.24 -6.72 -11.38
CA TYR A 36 10.86 -7.88 -12.17
C TYR A 36 10.92 -7.57 -13.68
N ALA A 37 10.44 -6.40 -14.09
CA ALA A 37 10.52 -5.97 -15.49
C ALA A 37 11.96 -5.85 -15.98
N ARG A 38 12.85 -5.24 -15.17
CA ARG A 38 14.30 -5.15 -15.48
C ARG A 38 14.96 -6.51 -15.56
N TYR A 39 14.66 -7.40 -14.62
CA TYR A 39 15.18 -8.76 -14.59
C TYR A 39 14.85 -9.53 -15.88
N LEU A 40 13.58 -9.52 -16.28
CA LEU A 40 13.15 -10.20 -17.50
C LEU A 40 13.76 -9.60 -18.77
N ARG A 41 13.86 -8.26 -18.86
CA ARG A 41 14.51 -7.56 -19.98
C ARG A 41 16.00 -7.91 -20.06
N LEU A 42 16.71 -7.99 -18.93
CA LEU A 42 18.11 -8.42 -18.89
C LEU A 42 18.29 -9.87 -19.33
N ARG A 43 17.28 -10.72 -19.15
CA ARG A 43 17.23 -12.09 -19.70
C ARG A 43 16.95 -12.14 -21.19
N GLY A 44 16.64 -11.00 -21.83
CA GLY A 44 16.30 -10.93 -23.25
C GLY A 44 14.86 -11.33 -23.56
N GLU A 45 13.95 -11.33 -22.57
CA GLU A 45 12.53 -11.64 -22.79
C GLU A 45 11.78 -10.44 -23.42
N GLU A 46 10.74 -10.70 -24.19
CA GLU A 46 9.81 -9.67 -24.69
C GLU A 46 8.90 -9.25 -23.53
N VAL A 47 9.13 -8.03 -22.99
CA VAL A 47 8.43 -7.50 -21.82
C VAL A 47 7.76 -6.20 -22.16
N LEU A 48 6.52 -6.04 -21.70
CA LEU A 48 5.79 -4.78 -21.68
C LEU A 48 5.38 -4.46 -20.25
N PHE A 49 5.78 -3.28 -19.77
CA PHE A 49 5.51 -2.82 -18.39
C PHE A 49 4.61 -1.58 -18.41
N VAL A 50 3.37 -1.77 -17.96
CA VAL A 50 2.27 -0.80 -18.11
C VAL A 50 1.79 -0.30 -16.75
N CYS A 51 1.62 1.01 -16.65
CA CYS A 51 0.95 1.68 -15.53
C CYS A 51 0.21 2.93 -16.04
N GLY A 52 -0.39 3.69 -15.14
CA GLY A 52 -1.05 4.96 -15.42
C GLY A 52 -1.72 5.52 -14.17
N SER A 53 -2.35 6.70 -14.30
CA SER A 53 -3.13 7.31 -13.23
C SER A 53 -4.57 6.84 -13.25
N ASP A 54 -5.11 6.45 -12.07
CA ASP A 54 -6.55 6.32 -11.84
C ASP A 54 -7.12 7.70 -11.52
N GLU A 55 -7.99 8.20 -12.39
CA GLU A 55 -8.40 9.60 -12.42
C GLU A 55 -9.90 9.82 -12.22
N HIS A 56 -10.66 8.77 -11.94
CA HIS A 56 -12.11 8.85 -11.72
C HIS A 56 -12.47 8.58 -10.25
N GLY A 57 -13.70 8.94 -9.87
CA GLY A 57 -14.28 8.62 -8.57
C GLY A 57 -14.42 9.79 -7.60
N VAL A 58 -15.11 9.50 -6.51
CA VAL A 58 -15.60 10.46 -5.51
C VAL A 58 -14.49 11.28 -4.82
N PRO A 59 -13.35 10.70 -4.38
CA PRO A 59 -12.32 11.47 -3.67
C PRO A 59 -11.73 12.63 -4.48
N ILE A 60 -11.62 12.49 -5.80
CA ILE A 60 -11.13 13.54 -6.71
C ILE A 60 -12.15 14.68 -6.77
N ALA A 61 -13.43 14.35 -6.93
CA ALA A 61 -14.51 15.35 -6.97
C ALA A 61 -14.65 16.10 -5.64
N ILE A 62 -14.53 15.40 -4.50
CA ILE A 62 -14.51 16.04 -3.16
C ILE A 62 -13.33 17.02 -3.05
N LYS A 63 -12.14 16.60 -3.45
CA LYS A 63 -10.93 17.44 -3.39
C LYS A 63 -11.07 18.66 -4.28
N ALA A 64 -11.55 18.49 -5.51
CA ALA A 64 -11.80 19.59 -6.44
C ALA A 64 -12.77 20.61 -5.85
N LYS A 65 -13.88 20.15 -5.26
CA LYS A 65 -14.86 21.03 -4.60
C LYS A 65 -14.25 21.77 -3.41
N LYS A 66 -13.45 21.09 -2.59
CA LYS A 66 -12.76 21.70 -1.43
C LYS A 66 -11.76 22.78 -1.86
N GLU A 67 -11.05 22.57 -2.97
CA GLU A 67 -10.05 23.50 -3.49
C GLU A 67 -10.66 24.56 -4.44
N GLY A 68 -11.94 24.46 -4.81
CA GLY A 68 -12.62 25.41 -5.71
C GLY A 68 -12.13 25.31 -7.16
N VAL A 69 -11.69 24.14 -7.60
CA VAL A 69 -11.19 23.83 -8.95
C VAL A 69 -12.01 22.71 -9.59
N THR A 70 -11.75 22.38 -10.86
CA THR A 70 -12.38 21.23 -11.52
C THR A 70 -11.69 19.90 -11.13
N PRO A 71 -12.40 18.75 -11.22
CA PRO A 71 -11.76 17.44 -11.09
C PRO A 71 -10.61 17.23 -12.07
N GLN A 72 -10.71 17.78 -13.31
CA GLN A 72 -9.64 17.72 -14.30
C GLN A 72 -8.38 18.45 -13.83
N ASP A 73 -8.49 19.61 -13.19
CA ASP A 73 -7.34 20.35 -12.65
C ASP A 73 -6.61 19.54 -11.56
N ILE A 74 -7.36 18.79 -10.75
CA ILE A 74 -6.78 17.90 -9.72
C ILE A 74 -5.98 16.80 -10.37
N VAL A 75 -6.58 16.05 -11.29
CA VAL A 75 -5.90 14.90 -11.91
C VAL A 75 -4.72 15.33 -12.78
N ASP A 76 -4.80 16.45 -13.50
CA ASP A 76 -3.69 16.99 -14.30
C ASP A 76 -2.49 17.35 -13.41
N ARG A 77 -2.75 17.98 -12.26
CA ARG A 77 -1.71 18.31 -11.28
C ARG A 77 -1.01 17.07 -10.74
N TYR A 78 -1.80 16.09 -10.25
CA TYR A 78 -1.21 14.91 -9.60
C TYR A 78 -0.63 13.90 -10.57
N ASP A 79 -1.21 13.73 -11.76
CA ASP A 79 -0.57 12.95 -12.84
C ASP A 79 0.83 13.50 -13.15
N GLY A 80 0.95 14.83 -13.31
CA GLY A 80 2.24 15.47 -13.55
C GLY A 80 3.26 15.23 -12.44
N ILE A 81 2.87 15.34 -11.17
CA ILE A 81 3.75 15.09 -10.03
C ILE A 81 4.16 13.61 -9.97
N ILE A 82 3.21 12.70 -10.11
CA ILE A 82 3.45 11.25 -10.00
C ILE A 82 4.35 10.78 -11.13
N ARG A 83 4.04 11.16 -12.37
CA ARG A 83 4.80 10.82 -13.57
C ARG A 83 6.26 11.27 -13.47
N LYS A 84 6.46 12.55 -13.07
CA LYS A 84 7.80 13.10 -12.87
C LYS A 84 8.54 12.36 -11.75
N SER A 85 7.88 12.08 -10.63
CA SER A 85 8.48 11.38 -9.50
C SER A 85 8.92 9.96 -9.87
N PHE A 86 8.12 9.21 -10.63
CA PHE A 86 8.52 7.89 -11.11
C PHE A 86 9.70 7.94 -12.09
N ALA A 87 9.70 8.92 -13.01
CA ALA A 87 10.82 9.10 -13.95
C ALA A 87 12.13 9.43 -13.21
N ASP A 88 12.09 10.39 -12.28
CA ASP A 88 13.25 10.82 -11.49
C ASP A 88 13.74 9.70 -10.52
N PHE A 89 12.84 8.84 -10.07
CA PHE A 89 13.16 7.67 -9.25
C PHE A 89 13.66 6.47 -10.08
N GLY A 90 13.52 6.53 -11.40
CA GLY A 90 14.00 5.51 -12.33
C GLY A 90 13.09 4.29 -12.44
N ILE A 91 11.77 4.42 -12.31
CA ILE A 91 10.81 3.36 -12.68
C ILE A 91 10.67 3.33 -14.20
N THR A 92 10.77 2.15 -14.81
CA THR A 92 10.90 1.96 -16.27
C THR A 92 9.62 1.49 -16.96
N PHE A 93 8.49 2.17 -16.69
CA PHE A 93 7.29 1.91 -17.47
C PHE A 93 7.51 2.13 -18.97
N ASP A 94 7.01 1.24 -19.81
CA ASP A 94 6.94 1.48 -21.26
C ASP A 94 5.87 2.51 -21.60
N ILE A 95 4.81 2.54 -20.78
CA ILE A 95 3.80 3.60 -20.80
C ILE A 95 3.29 3.86 -19.38
N TYR A 96 3.13 5.14 -19.04
CA TYR A 96 2.36 5.63 -17.91
C TYR A 96 1.19 6.44 -18.46
N GLY A 97 0.02 5.81 -18.59
CA GLY A 97 -1.16 6.41 -19.23
C GLY A 97 -2.13 7.09 -18.26
N ARG A 98 -3.38 7.30 -18.70
CA ARG A 98 -4.41 8.01 -17.93
C ARG A 98 -5.80 7.42 -18.19
N THR A 99 -6.63 7.27 -17.14
CA THR A 99 -8.02 6.81 -17.33
C THR A 99 -8.96 7.91 -17.84
N THR A 100 -8.55 9.18 -17.86
CA THR A 100 -9.30 10.26 -18.54
C THR A 100 -9.03 10.37 -20.03
N SER A 101 -8.14 9.53 -20.60
CA SER A 101 -7.83 9.57 -22.03
C SER A 101 -9.01 9.19 -22.92
N ALA A 102 -9.02 9.68 -24.15
CA ALA A 102 -10.06 9.35 -25.14
C ALA A 102 -10.07 7.83 -25.44
N THR A 103 -8.90 7.22 -25.63
CA THR A 103 -8.74 5.78 -25.86
C THR A 103 -9.34 4.96 -24.73
N HIS A 104 -9.09 5.38 -23.48
CA HIS A 104 -9.66 4.70 -22.32
C HIS A 104 -11.18 4.80 -22.30
N ARG A 105 -11.75 5.99 -22.51
CA ARG A 105 -13.19 6.21 -22.57
C ARG A 105 -13.87 5.34 -23.62
N GLU A 106 -13.31 5.29 -24.83
CA GLU A 106 -13.83 4.44 -25.91
C GLU A 106 -13.80 2.96 -25.54
N LEU A 107 -12.66 2.49 -25.02
CA LEU A 107 -12.46 1.09 -24.70
C LEU A 107 -13.35 0.64 -23.53
N ALA A 108 -13.41 1.41 -22.45
CA ALA A 108 -14.26 1.11 -21.30
C ALA A 108 -15.75 1.08 -21.70
N SER A 109 -16.19 2.05 -22.51
CA SER A 109 -17.53 2.06 -23.08
C SER A 109 -17.80 0.84 -23.97
N SER A 110 -16.83 0.43 -24.77
CA SER A 110 -16.93 -0.75 -25.64
C SER A 110 -17.05 -2.06 -24.84
N ILE A 111 -16.20 -2.23 -23.82
CA ILE A 111 -16.25 -3.41 -22.94
C ILE A 111 -17.59 -3.47 -22.21
N PHE A 112 -18.07 -2.35 -21.66
CA PHE A 112 -19.38 -2.31 -21.02
C PHE A 112 -20.50 -2.72 -21.98
N ARG A 113 -20.54 -2.15 -23.21
CA ARG A 113 -21.54 -2.51 -24.22
C ARG A 113 -21.48 -3.99 -24.60
N THR A 114 -20.28 -4.52 -24.80
CA THR A 114 -20.09 -5.94 -25.16
C THR A 114 -20.68 -6.86 -24.07
N ILE A 115 -20.46 -6.56 -22.80
CA ILE A 115 -21.02 -7.32 -21.68
C ILE A 115 -22.56 -7.11 -21.62
N TYR A 116 -23.02 -5.87 -21.80
CA TYR A 116 -24.45 -5.52 -21.79
C TYR A 116 -25.22 -6.26 -22.90
N ASP A 117 -24.73 -6.22 -24.14
CA ASP A 117 -25.35 -6.86 -25.32
C ASP A 117 -25.41 -8.39 -25.19
N LYS A 118 -24.48 -8.97 -24.41
CA LYS A 118 -24.50 -10.41 -24.07
C LYS A 118 -25.43 -10.74 -22.90
N GLY A 119 -26.15 -9.75 -22.33
CA GLY A 119 -26.98 -9.95 -21.12
C GLY A 119 -26.17 -10.27 -19.88
N GLY A 120 -24.91 -9.82 -19.83
CA GLY A 120 -23.97 -10.08 -18.72
C GLY A 120 -24.21 -9.25 -17.47
N PHE A 121 -25.11 -8.25 -17.50
CA PHE A 121 -25.49 -7.45 -16.33
C PHE A 121 -26.91 -7.75 -15.85
N ILE A 122 -27.15 -7.52 -14.57
CA ILE A 122 -28.47 -7.43 -13.97
C ILE A 122 -28.80 -5.94 -13.81
N GLU A 123 -30.03 -5.56 -14.18
CA GLU A 123 -30.54 -4.21 -13.96
C GLU A 123 -31.45 -4.23 -12.74
N GLU A 124 -31.13 -3.42 -11.73
CA GLU A 124 -31.93 -3.34 -10.51
C GLU A 124 -32.17 -1.89 -10.10
N GLU A 125 -33.37 -1.64 -9.62
CA GLU A 125 -33.67 -0.42 -8.87
C GLU A 125 -33.36 -0.65 -7.39
N SER A 126 -32.54 0.23 -6.82
CA SER A 126 -32.21 0.25 -5.40
C SER A 126 -32.51 1.60 -4.78
N GLU A 127 -32.73 1.64 -3.49
CA GLU A 127 -32.83 2.88 -2.75
C GLU A 127 -31.42 3.32 -2.34
N GLN A 128 -31.08 4.57 -2.70
CA GLN A 128 -29.81 5.19 -2.32
C GLN A 128 -30.04 6.56 -1.70
N TYR A 129 -29.10 6.98 -0.87
CA TYR A 129 -29.17 8.27 -0.23
C TYR A 129 -29.00 9.42 -1.24
N TYR A 130 -29.86 10.40 -1.14
CA TYR A 130 -29.87 11.63 -1.94
C TYR A 130 -29.77 12.84 -1.01
N ASP A 131 -28.92 13.77 -1.34
CA ASP A 131 -28.79 15.03 -0.64
C ASP A 131 -29.74 16.06 -1.25
N PRO A 132 -30.78 16.50 -0.50
CA PRO A 132 -31.76 17.44 -1.03
C PRO A 132 -31.19 18.86 -1.20
N GLU A 133 -30.14 19.24 -0.44
CA GLU A 133 -29.49 20.54 -0.53
C GLU A 133 -28.51 20.59 -1.68
N ALA A 134 -27.62 19.59 -1.79
CA ALA A 134 -26.68 19.45 -2.89
C ALA A 134 -27.31 18.96 -4.19
N LYS A 135 -28.58 18.45 -4.12
CA LYS A 135 -29.36 17.93 -5.25
C LYS A 135 -28.68 16.81 -6.02
N GLN A 136 -27.98 15.91 -5.30
CA GLN A 136 -27.29 14.78 -5.90
C GLN A 136 -27.38 13.52 -5.03
N PHE A 137 -27.21 12.35 -5.64
CA PHE A 137 -27.05 11.08 -4.91
C PHE A 137 -25.70 11.07 -4.17
N LEU A 138 -25.70 10.39 -3.02
CA LEU A 138 -24.54 10.27 -2.17
C LEU A 138 -23.94 8.86 -2.33
N ALA A 139 -22.99 8.73 -3.23
CA ALA A 139 -22.24 7.48 -3.41
C ALA A 139 -21.04 7.42 -2.48
N ASP A 140 -20.79 6.23 -1.96
CA ASP A 140 -19.54 5.87 -1.29
C ASP A 140 -19.08 6.89 -0.20
N ARG A 141 -18.07 7.70 -0.48
CA ARG A 141 -17.48 8.66 0.47
C ARG A 141 -18.21 10.01 0.55
N TYR A 142 -19.24 10.21 -0.23
CA TYR A 142 -20.13 11.36 -0.07
C TYR A 142 -21.08 11.23 1.12
N ILE A 143 -21.14 10.05 1.74
CA ILE A 143 -21.94 9.83 2.94
C ILE A 143 -21.05 9.34 4.08
N THR A 144 -21.30 9.87 5.26
CA THR A 144 -20.65 9.48 6.51
C THR A 144 -21.69 9.11 7.55
N GLY A 145 -21.32 8.32 8.53
CA GLY A 145 -22.19 7.92 9.63
C GLY A 145 -21.49 7.00 10.61
N THR A 146 -22.24 6.46 11.55
CA THR A 146 -21.70 5.53 12.54
C THR A 146 -21.64 4.12 11.97
N CYS A 147 -20.48 3.48 12.06
CA CYS A 147 -20.27 2.10 11.64
C CYS A 147 -21.11 1.13 12.48
N PRO A 148 -21.95 0.27 11.89
CA PRO A 148 -22.77 -0.67 12.64
C PRO A 148 -21.94 -1.76 13.34
N ARG A 149 -20.68 -1.97 12.93
CA ARG A 149 -19.81 -3.03 13.47
C ARG A 149 -18.95 -2.57 14.64
N CYS A 150 -18.26 -1.45 14.51
CA CYS A 150 -17.32 -0.97 15.53
C CYS A 150 -17.73 0.33 16.21
N GLN A 151 -18.88 0.90 15.85
CA GLN A 151 -19.43 2.16 16.38
C GLN A 151 -18.54 3.39 16.12
N ASN A 152 -17.63 3.33 15.17
CA ASN A 152 -16.89 4.50 14.72
C ASN A 152 -17.86 5.49 14.08
N GLU A 153 -17.95 6.70 14.61
CA GLU A 153 -18.89 7.74 14.15
C GLU A 153 -18.49 8.40 12.82
N ARG A 154 -17.31 8.08 12.29
CA ARG A 154 -16.76 8.62 11.03
C ARG A 154 -16.54 7.53 10.00
N ALA A 155 -17.45 6.59 9.87
CA ALA A 155 -17.39 5.60 8.80
C ALA A 155 -17.91 6.19 7.49
N TYR A 156 -17.29 5.82 6.37
CA TYR A 156 -17.81 6.14 5.05
C TYR A 156 -18.80 5.09 4.56
N GLY A 157 -19.58 5.43 3.54
CA GLY A 157 -20.61 4.54 3.00
C GLY A 157 -20.07 3.28 2.32
N ASP A 158 -18.81 3.28 1.89
CA ASP A 158 -18.14 2.13 1.25
C ASP A 158 -17.32 1.30 2.25
N GLN A 159 -16.71 1.94 3.25
CA GLN A 159 -15.79 1.28 4.17
C GLN A 159 -15.66 2.04 5.49
N CYS A 160 -15.49 1.31 6.58
CA CYS A 160 -15.05 1.88 7.84
C CYS A 160 -13.52 1.85 7.94
N GLU A 161 -12.88 3.02 7.96
CA GLU A 161 -11.41 3.12 8.06
C GLU A 161 -10.85 2.61 9.41
N SER A 162 -11.67 2.59 10.46
CA SER A 162 -11.26 2.12 11.79
C SER A 162 -11.16 0.60 11.86
N CYS A 163 -12.20 -0.14 11.41
CA CYS A 163 -12.23 -1.60 11.50
C CYS A 163 -12.01 -2.32 10.17
N GLY A 164 -11.85 -1.57 9.07
CA GLY A 164 -11.61 -2.12 7.73
C GLY A 164 -12.81 -2.82 7.09
N SER A 165 -13.99 -2.79 7.72
CA SER A 165 -15.18 -3.46 7.20
C SER A 165 -15.74 -2.74 5.97
N THR A 166 -16.05 -3.48 4.93
CA THR A 166 -16.87 -2.99 3.81
C THR A 166 -18.29 -2.75 4.28
N LEU A 167 -18.87 -1.63 3.88
CA LEU A 167 -20.22 -1.19 4.24
C LEU A 167 -21.01 -0.88 2.97
N ASN A 168 -22.35 -0.91 3.09
CA ASN A 168 -23.21 -0.21 2.16
C ASN A 168 -23.62 1.13 2.78
N PRO A 169 -23.83 2.20 2.00
CA PRO A 169 -24.27 3.48 2.53
C PRO A 169 -25.51 3.37 3.45
N THR A 170 -26.44 2.48 3.10
CA THR A 170 -27.67 2.23 3.87
C THR A 170 -27.48 1.50 5.20
N ASP A 171 -26.30 0.92 5.45
CA ASP A 171 -25.96 0.28 6.72
C ASP A 171 -25.50 1.26 7.80
N LEU A 172 -25.14 2.49 7.40
CA LEU A 172 -24.67 3.51 8.33
C LEU A 172 -25.77 3.96 9.29
N ILE A 173 -25.41 4.08 10.55
CA ILE A 173 -26.28 4.63 11.59
C ILE A 173 -26.07 6.17 11.58
N HIS A 174 -27.18 6.92 11.64
CA HIS A 174 -27.19 8.39 11.55
C HIS A 174 -26.40 8.93 10.34
N PRO A 175 -26.78 8.55 9.12
CA PRO A 175 -26.08 9.00 7.93
C PRO A 175 -26.19 10.50 7.71
N LYS A 176 -25.07 11.11 7.27
CA LYS A 176 -24.98 12.55 6.91
C LYS A 176 -24.28 12.71 5.57
N SER A 177 -24.72 13.71 4.82
CA SER A 177 -24.01 14.12 3.61
C SER A 177 -22.64 14.72 3.98
N ALA A 178 -21.58 14.19 3.38
CA ALA A 178 -20.24 14.78 3.49
C ALA A 178 -20.11 16.09 2.66
N ILE A 179 -21.14 16.42 1.85
CA ILE A 179 -21.15 17.58 0.96
C ILE A 179 -21.78 18.79 1.63
N SER A 180 -23.00 18.63 2.18
CA SER A 180 -23.77 19.70 2.79
C SER A 180 -23.91 19.61 4.31
N GLY A 181 -23.65 18.41 4.89
CA GLY A 181 -23.94 18.10 6.28
C GLY A 181 -25.40 17.72 6.54
N ALA A 182 -26.27 17.84 5.54
CA ALA A 182 -27.69 17.53 5.66
C ALA A 182 -27.95 16.05 5.91
N THR A 183 -29.09 15.73 6.55
CA THR A 183 -29.58 14.36 6.64
C THR A 183 -30.13 13.93 5.27
N PRO A 184 -29.57 12.86 4.66
CA PRO A 184 -29.97 12.48 3.32
C PRO A 184 -31.32 11.74 3.31
N GLU A 185 -31.98 11.78 2.15
CA GLU A 185 -33.24 11.05 1.87
C GLU A 185 -32.95 9.81 1.04
N LEU A 186 -33.70 8.73 1.24
CA LEU A 186 -33.68 7.56 0.35
C LEU A 186 -34.50 7.86 -0.92
N ARG A 187 -33.87 7.67 -2.09
CA ARG A 187 -34.53 7.76 -3.40
C ARG A 187 -34.18 6.56 -4.25
N LYS A 188 -35.14 6.14 -5.08
CA LYS A 188 -34.92 5.06 -6.03
C LYS A 188 -34.03 5.51 -7.16
N THR A 189 -33.05 4.65 -7.50
CA THR A 189 -32.18 4.80 -8.64
C THR A 189 -31.89 3.43 -9.26
N LYS A 190 -31.68 3.40 -10.58
CA LYS A 190 -31.41 2.17 -11.34
C LYS A 190 -29.91 2.04 -11.57
N HIS A 191 -29.35 0.85 -11.33
CA HIS A 191 -27.96 0.52 -11.59
C HIS A 191 -27.79 -0.81 -12.32
N TRP A 192 -26.63 -1.00 -12.93
CA TRP A 192 -26.19 -2.24 -13.55
C TRP A 192 -25.26 -2.98 -12.60
N TYR A 193 -25.47 -4.29 -12.47
CA TYR A 193 -24.72 -5.15 -11.57
C TYR A 193 -24.04 -6.28 -12.34
N LEU A 194 -22.76 -6.48 -12.12
CA LEU A 194 -22.06 -7.67 -12.57
C LEU A 194 -22.42 -8.83 -11.63
N PRO A 195 -23.05 -9.92 -12.12
CA PRO A 195 -23.48 -11.05 -11.30
C PRO A 195 -22.29 -11.94 -10.94
N LEU A 196 -21.47 -11.53 -9.94
CA LEU A 196 -20.30 -12.27 -9.52
C LEU A 196 -20.61 -13.69 -9.04
N ASP A 197 -21.79 -13.92 -8.47
CA ASP A 197 -22.32 -15.22 -8.09
C ASP A 197 -22.34 -16.22 -9.25
N LYS A 198 -22.69 -15.77 -10.46
CA LYS A 198 -22.65 -16.62 -11.67
C LYS A 198 -21.22 -16.97 -12.13
N HIS A 199 -20.23 -16.16 -11.76
CA HIS A 199 -18.81 -16.40 -12.06
C HIS A 199 -18.13 -17.22 -10.96
N GLU A 200 -18.73 -17.37 -9.79
CA GLU A 200 -18.13 -18.03 -8.62
C GLU A 200 -17.64 -19.47 -8.88
N PRO A 201 -18.37 -20.36 -9.58
CA PRO A 201 -17.88 -21.72 -9.86
C PRO A 201 -16.59 -21.72 -10.67
N PHE A 202 -16.51 -20.83 -11.67
CA PHE A 202 -15.28 -20.66 -12.46
C PHE A 202 -14.15 -20.10 -11.60
N LEU A 203 -14.39 -19.06 -10.80
CA LEU A 203 -13.35 -18.44 -9.96
C LEU A 203 -12.83 -19.41 -8.89
N LYS A 204 -13.71 -20.26 -8.33
CA LYS A 204 -13.30 -21.33 -7.41
C LYS A 204 -12.35 -22.31 -8.08
N GLN A 205 -12.71 -22.81 -9.28
CA GLN A 205 -11.83 -23.71 -10.03
C GLN A 205 -10.52 -23.02 -10.38
N TRP A 206 -10.56 -21.85 -10.97
CA TRP A 206 -9.40 -21.15 -11.48
C TRP A 206 -8.43 -20.73 -10.37
N ILE A 207 -8.94 -20.14 -9.25
CA ILE A 207 -8.07 -19.67 -8.17
C ILE A 207 -7.67 -20.82 -7.23
N LEU A 208 -8.67 -21.59 -6.75
CA LEU A 208 -8.42 -22.53 -5.65
C LEU A 208 -7.85 -23.87 -6.12
N GLU A 209 -8.02 -24.25 -7.39
CA GLU A 209 -7.50 -25.51 -7.93
C GLU A 209 -6.35 -25.29 -8.91
N ASP A 210 -6.47 -24.33 -9.85
CA ASP A 210 -5.51 -24.15 -10.92
C ASP A 210 -4.33 -23.24 -10.55
N HIS A 211 -4.48 -22.38 -9.50
CA HIS A 211 -3.47 -21.41 -9.06
C HIS A 211 -3.15 -21.48 -7.56
N LYS A 212 -2.93 -22.71 -7.06
CA LYS A 212 -2.53 -22.94 -5.66
C LYS A 212 -1.15 -22.38 -5.30
N GLU A 213 -0.32 -22.11 -6.32
CA GLU A 213 1.02 -21.56 -6.20
C GLU A 213 1.03 -20.04 -5.94
N TRP A 214 -0.10 -19.35 -6.08
CA TRP A 214 -0.16 -17.93 -5.77
C TRP A 214 0.22 -17.65 -4.32
N LYS A 215 0.75 -16.45 -4.07
CA LYS A 215 1.13 -16.05 -2.71
C LYS A 215 0.03 -16.34 -1.70
N SER A 216 0.40 -16.80 -0.49
CA SER A 216 -0.55 -17.24 0.53
C SER A 216 -1.55 -16.17 0.96
N ASN A 217 -1.17 -14.89 0.97
CA ASN A 217 -2.08 -13.79 1.26
C ASN A 217 -3.12 -13.59 0.14
N VAL A 218 -2.70 -13.70 -1.12
CA VAL A 218 -3.61 -13.61 -2.28
C VAL A 218 -4.59 -14.77 -2.28
N TYR A 219 -4.06 -16.01 -2.21
CA TYR A 219 -4.87 -17.22 -2.16
C TYR A 219 -5.85 -17.20 -0.98
N GLY A 220 -5.36 -16.86 0.22
CA GLY A 220 -6.16 -16.85 1.44
C GLY A 220 -7.29 -15.81 1.41
N GLN A 221 -7.03 -14.61 0.89
CA GLN A 221 -8.05 -13.59 0.77
C GLN A 221 -9.10 -13.96 -0.28
N CYS A 222 -8.69 -14.46 -1.45
CA CYS A 222 -9.62 -14.96 -2.47
C CYS A 222 -10.48 -16.11 -1.93
N LYS A 223 -9.87 -17.08 -1.24
CA LYS A 223 -10.59 -18.18 -0.61
C LYS A 223 -11.65 -17.69 0.39
N SER A 224 -11.29 -16.73 1.23
CA SER A 224 -12.23 -16.16 2.21
C SER A 224 -13.45 -15.51 1.55
N TRP A 225 -13.25 -14.82 0.43
CA TRP A 225 -14.34 -14.21 -0.34
C TRP A 225 -15.22 -15.26 -1.02
N LEU A 226 -14.62 -16.27 -1.65
CA LEU A 226 -15.33 -17.35 -2.34
C LEU A 226 -16.07 -18.27 -1.38
N ASP A 227 -15.53 -18.51 -0.18
CA ASP A 227 -16.22 -19.30 0.86
C ASP A 227 -17.42 -18.52 1.45
N GLY A 228 -17.34 -17.18 1.49
CA GLY A 228 -18.43 -16.30 1.92
C GLY A 228 -19.60 -16.20 0.94
N GLY A 229 -19.43 -16.67 -0.31
CA GLY A 229 -20.38 -16.54 -1.41
C GLY A 229 -20.37 -15.14 -2.04
N LEU A 230 -20.18 -15.10 -3.35
CA LEU A 230 -20.16 -13.84 -4.09
C LEU A 230 -21.55 -13.28 -4.32
N GLN A 231 -21.67 -11.97 -4.30
CA GLN A 231 -22.92 -11.25 -4.57
C GLN A 231 -22.78 -10.37 -5.81
N PRO A 232 -23.87 -10.07 -6.54
CA PRO A 232 -23.85 -9.10 -7.62
C PRO A 232 -23.27 -7.76 -7.18
N ARG A 233 -22.42 -7.15 -8.01
CA ARG A 233 -21.73 -5.90 -7.69
C ARG A 233 -22.07 -4.81 -8.69
N ALA A 234 -22.53 -3.64 -8.18
CA ALA A 234 -22.87 -2.51 -9.01
C ALA A 234 -21.64 -1.99 -9.78
N VAL A 235 -21.80 -1.77 -11.08
CA VAL A 235 -20.76 -1.29 -12.00
C VAL A 235 -21.02 0.14 -12.50
N SER A 236 -22.04 0.80 -11.95
CA SER A 236 -22.37 2.20 -12.22
C SER A 236 -22.62 2.98 -10.94
N ARG A 237 -22.50 4.30 -11.02
CA ARG A 237 -22.75 5.24 -9.93
C ARG A 237 -23.47 6.49 -10.45
N ASP A 238 -24.30 7.09 -9.58
CA ASP A 238 -24.87 8.42 -9.82
C ASP A 238 -23.82 9.49 -9.46
N LEU A 239 -23.00 9.88 -10.42
CA LEU A 239 -21.90 10.84 -10.28
C LEU A 239 -21.73 11.65 -11.57
N ASP A 240 -21.17 12.84 -11.45
CA ASP A 240 -20.88 13.72 -12.58
C ASP A 240 -19.46 13.55 -13.15
N TRP A 241 -18.55 12.92 -12.37
CA TRP A 241 -17.15 12.72 -12.74
C TRP A 241 -16.84 11.22 -12.95
N GLY A 242 -16.59 10.86 -14.19
CA GLY A 242 -16.32 9.49 -14.64
C GLY A 242 -16.71 9.28 -16.10
N ILE A 243 -16.64 8.05 -16.57
CA ILE A 243 -17.06 7.67 -17.92
C ILE A 243 -18.58 7.46 -17.91
N PRO A 244 -19.37 8.18 -18.75
CA PRO A 244 -20.81 7.96 -18.84
C PRO A 244 -21.16 6.52 -19.18
N VAL A 245 -22.16 5.96 -18.52
CA VAL A 245 -22.66 4.62 -18.83
C VAL A 245 -23.26 4.64 -20.26
N PRO A 246 -22.76 3.80 -21.19
CA PRO A 246 -23.00 3.98 -22.63
C PRO A 246 -24.28 3.28 -23.13
N VAL A 247 -25.37 3.27 -22.35
CA VAL A 247 -26.64 2.65 -22.73
C VAL A 247 -27.79 3.61 -22.49
N GLU A 248 -28.94 3.36 -23.16
CA GLU A 248 -30.14 4.19 -23.03
C GLU A 248 -30.73 4.10 -21.60
N GLY A 249 -31.23 5.23 -21.09
CA GLY A 249 -31.79 5.33 -19.74
C GLY A 249 -30.74 5.39 -18.62
N ALA A 250 -29.49 5.73 -18.97
CA ALA A 250 -28.36 5.85 -18.03
C ALA A 250 -27.93 7.32 -17.81
N GLU A 251 -28.81 8.29 -18.08
CA GLU A 251 -28.52 9.71 -17.93
C GLU A 251 -28.13 10.03 -16.47
N GLY A 252 -27.05 10.81 -16.29
CA GLY A 252 -26.51 11.18 -14.98
C GLY A 252 -25.78 10.04 -14.24
N LYS A 253 -25.42 8.96 -14.95
CA LYS A 253 -24.67 7.85 -14.41
C LYS A 253 -23.34 7.64 -15.10
N VAL A 254 -22.34 7.27 -14.31
CA VAL A 254 -21.00 6.93 -14.79
C VAL A 254 -20.63 5.50 -14.42
N LEU A 255 -19.65 4.95 -15.12
CA LEU A 255 -19.05 3.67 -14.75
C LEU A 255 -18.42 3.81 -13.36
N TYR A 256 -18.58 2.77 -12.55
CA TYR A 256 -17.92 2.73 -11.23
C TYR A 256 -16.41 2.63 -11.41
N VAL A 257 -15.65 3.42 -10.64
CA VAL A 257 -14.18 3.51 -10.77
C VAL A 257 -13.49 2.13 -10.74
N TRP A 258 -13.98 1.19 -9.94
CA TRP A 258 -13.42 -0.15 -9.86
C TRP A 258 -13.80 -1.07 -11.03
N PHE A 259 -14.75 -0.64 -11.89
CA PHE A 259 -15.01 -1.27 -13.18
C PHE A 259 -14.11 -0.66 -14.25
N ASP A 260 -13.95 0.65 -14.29
CA ASP A 260 -13.20 1.31 -15.36
C ASP A 260 -11.68 1.30 -15.13
N ALA A 261 -11.20 1.51 -13.90
CA ALA A 261 -9.77 1.62 -13.61
C ALA A 261 -8.91 0.46 -14.15
N PRO A 262 -9.24 -0.83 -13.93
CA PRO A 262 -8.42 -1.92 -14.44
C PRO A 262 -8.42 -2.02 -15.98
N ILE A 263 -9.43 -1.46 -16.65
CA ILE A 263 -9.42 -1.33 -18.12
C ILE A 263 -8.30 -0.37 -18.57
N GLY A 264 -7.84 0.50 -17.67
CA GLY A 264 -6.70 1.39 -17.88
C GLY A 264 -5.43 0.65 -18.33
N TYR A 265 -5.20 -0.56 -17.84
CA TYR A 265 -4.06 -1.36 -18.33
C TYR A 265 -4.17 -1.70 -19.81
N ILE A 266 -5.37 -2.04 -20.25
CA ILE A 266 -5.65 -2.40 -21.65
C ILE A 266 -5.57 -1.15 -22.54
N SER A 267 -6.21 -0.05 -22.12
CA SER A 267 -6.21 1.19 -22.90
C SER A 267 -4.81 1.80 -23.03
N ASN A 268 -4.02 1.77 -21.97
CA ASN A 268 -2.64 2.25 -21.98
C ASN A 268 -1.79 1.40 -22.94
N THR A 269 -1.98 0.07 -22.96
CA THR A 269 -1.33 -0.79 -23.94
C THR A 269 -1.74 -0.44 -25.36
N LYS A 270 -3.04 -0.14 -25.59
CA LYS A 270 -3.56 0.26 -26.90
C LYS A 270 -3.03 1.62 -27.34
N GLU A 271 -2.86 2.58 -26.44
CA GLU A 271 -2.23 3.88 -26.72
C GLU A 271 -0.78 3.73 -27.16
N LEU A 272 -0.02 2.86 -26.49
CA LEU A 272 1.38 2.62 -26.83
C LEU A 272 1.52 1.83 -28.13
N LEU A 273 0.67 0.84 -28.37
CA LEU A 273 0.78 -0.14 -29.44
C LEU A 273 -0.54 -0.28 -30.21
N PRO A 274 -1.03 0.78 -30.89
CA PRO A 274 -2.38 0.81 -31.47
C PRO A 274 -2.67 -0.34 -32.44
N ASP A 275 -1.67 -0.79 -33.20
CA ASP A 275 -1.81 -1.84 -34.21
C ASP A 275 -1.53 -3.26 -33.68
N SER A 276 -1.01 -3.40 -32.45
CA SER A 276 -0.55 -4.72 -31.97
C SER A 276 -0.87 -4.99 -30.48
N TRP A 277 -1.65 -4.14 -29.81
CA TRP A 277 -2.01 -4.30 -28.40
C TRP A 277 -2.75 -5.62 -28.12
N GLU A 278 -3.54 -6.13 -29.07
CA GLU A 278 -4.31 -7.35 -28.90
C GLU A 278 -3.44 -8.58 -28.68
N LYS A 279 -2.23 -8.63 -29.26
CA LYS A 279 -1.29 -9.73 -29.01
C LYS A 279 -0.90 -9.83 -27.53
N TRP A 280 -0.97 -8.72 -26.79
CA TRP A 280 -0.64 -8.68 -25.37
C TRP A 280 -1.82 -9.04 -24.47
N TRP A 281 -3.04 -8.76 -24.89
CA TRP A 281 -4.23 -8.94 -24.07
C TRP A 281 -5.16 -10.06 -24.50
N LYS A 282 -4.99 -10.60 -25.73
CA LYS A 282 -5.88 -11.61 -26.29
C LYS A 282 -5.17 -12.89 -26.75
N SER A 283 -3.84 -12.96 -26.64
CA SER A 283 -3.06 -14.14 -27.02
C SER A 283 -2.63 -14.95 -25.81
N GLU A 284 -2.90 -16.25 -25.80
CA GLU A 284 -2.43 -17.19 -24.78
C GLU A 284 -0.90 -17.32 -24.71
N ASP A 285 -0.16 -16.82 -25.73
CA ASP A 285 1.29 -16.71 -25.72
C ASP A 285 1.82 -15.62 -24.75
N THR A 286 0.94 -14.83 -24.15
CA THR A 286 1.29 -13.75 -23.23
C THR A 286 1.08 -14.16 -21.77
N ARG A 287 2.13 -14.05 -20.97
CA ARG A 287 2.06 -14.17 -19.52
C ARG A 287 1.65 -12.81 -18.92
N LEU A 288 0.44 -12.70 -18.38
CA LEU A 288 -0.05 -11.50 -17.71
C LEU A 288 0.22 -11.57 -16.20
N LEU A 289 0.87 -10.53 -15.66
CA LEU A 289 1.19 -10.40 -14.25
C LEU A 289 0.68 -9.06 -13.72
N HIS A 290 -0.08 -9.08 -12.62
CA HIS A 290 -0.55 -7.87 -11.93
C HIS A 290 0.18 -7.66 -10.62
N PHE A 291 1.05 -6.63 -10.53
CA PHE A 291 1.67 -6.22 -9.26
C PHE A 291 0.77 -5.22 -8.54
N ILE A 292 0.36 -5.56 -7.32
CA ILE A 292 -0.65 -4.82 -6.56
C ILE A 292 -0.33 -4.77 -5.07
N GLY A 293 -1.02 -3.89 -4.32
CA GLY A 293 -1.13 -3.97 -2.87
C GLY A 293 -2.27 -4.92 -2.45
N LYS A 294 -2.25 -5.41 -1.21
CA LYS A 294 -3.26 -6.35 -0.68
C LYS A 294 -4.69 -5.84 -0.74
N ASP A 295 -4.88 -4.54 -0.70
CA ASP A 295 -6.19 -3.86 -0.81
C ASP A 295 -6.84 -4.04 -2.19
N ASN A 296 -6.05 -4.36 -3.20
CA ASN A 296 -6.50 -4.57 -4.58
C ASN A 296 -6.70 -6.04 -4.98
N ILE A 297 -6.46 -7.01 -4.08
CA ILE A 297 -6.53 -8.44 -4.38
C ILE A 297 -7.91 -8.83 -4.93
N VAL A 298 -8.99 -8.43 -4.27
CA VAL A 298 -10.36 -8.80 -4.67
C VAL A 298 -10.68 -8.28 -6.08
N PHE A 299 -10.21 -7.06 -6.40
CA PHE A 299 -10.47 -6.47 -7.72
C PHE A 299 -9.70 -7.16 -8.83
N HIS A 300 -8.43 -7.51 -8.62
CA HIS A 300 -7.59 -8.12 -9.64
C HIS A 300 -7.74 -9.65 -9.75
N CYS A 301 -8.19 -10.32 -8.68
CA CYS A 301 -8.35 -11.76 -8.70
C CYS A 301 -9.82 -12.23 -8.88
N ILE A 302 -10.81 -11.39 -8.56
CA ILE A 302 -12.22 -11.77 -8.61
C ILE A 302 -12.99 -10.88 -9.60
N VAL A 303 -13.04 -9.56 -9.39
CA VAL A 303 -13.90 -8.65 -10.16
C VAL A 303 -13.42 -8.50 -11.59
N PHE A 304 -12.15 -8.13 -11.80
CA PHE A 304 -11.60 -7.92 -13.13
C PHE A 304 -11.57 -9.21 -13.97
N PRO A 305 -11.14 -10.38 -13.46
CA PRO A 305 -11.26 -11.64 -14.19
C PRO A 305 -12.70 -12.01 -14.55
N ALA A 306 -13.70 -11.74 -13.67
CA ALA A 306 -15.10 -11.94 -13.99
C ALA A 306 -15.56 -11.03 -15.13
N MET A 307 -15.12 -9.76 -15.15
CA MET A 307 -15.37 -8.81 -16.25
C MET A 307 -14.76 -9.29 -17.57
N LEU A 308 -13.48 -9.65 -17.57
CA LEU A 308 -12.76 -10.13 -18.76
C LEU A 308 -13.40 -11.40 -19.33
N ARG A 309 -13.84 -12.30 -18.44
CA ARG A 309 -14.56 -13.51 -18.84
C ARG A 309 -15.96 -13.19 -19.39
N ALA A 310 -16.67 -12.24 -18.83
CA ALA A 310 -17.98 -11.82 -19.32
C ALA A 310 -17.86 -11.17 -20.71
N GLU A 311 -16.82 -10.39 -20.94
CA GLU A 311 -16.48 -9.85 -22.24
C GLU A 311 -16.05 -10.96 -23.21
N GLY A 312 -15.18 -11.88 -22.81
CA GLY A 312 -14.91 -13.18 -23.44
C GLY A 312 -13.75 -13.23 -24.42
N SER A 313 -13.02 -12.13 -24.69
CA SER A 313 -11.91 -12.12 -25.65
C SER A 313 -10.53 -11.91 -25.01
N TYR A 314 -10.46 -11.62 -23.72
CA TYR A 314 -9.22 -11.30 -23.01
C TYR A 314 -8.64 -12.49 -22.26
N ILE A 315 -7.30 -12.50 -22.13
CA ILE A 315 -6.59 -13.46 -21.26
C ILE A 315 -6.78 -13.09 -19.79
N LEU A 316 -6.56 -14.06 -18.92
CA LEU A 316 -6.56 -13.87 -17.46
C LEU A 316 -5.13 -13.84 -16.90
N PRO A 317 -4.89 -13.24 -15.72
CA PRO A 317 -3.56 -13.19 -15.15
C PRO A 317 -3.04 -14.59 -14.77
N GLU A 318 -1.78 -14.85 -15.10
CA GLU A 318 -1.05 -16.04 -14.68
C GLU A 318 -0.65 -15.95 -13.21
N ASN A 319 -0.33 -14.75 -12.73
CA ASN A 319 -0.06 -14.50 -11.31
C ASN A 319 -0.42 -13.06 -10.92
N VAL A 320 -0.72 -12.88 -9.63
CA VAL A 320 -1.02 -11.58 -9.04
C VAL A 320 -0.15 -11.39 -7.79
N PRO A 321 1.13 -11.02 -7.96
CA PRO A 321 2.02 -10.76 -6.82
C PRO A 321 1.52 -9.55 -6.02
N ALA A 322 1.01 -9.79 -4.80
CA ALA A 322 0.55 -8.75 -3.90
C ALA A 322 1.44 -8.67 -2.65
N ASN A 323 1.77 -7.44 -2.24
CA ASN A 323 2.45 -7.17 -0.99
C ASN A 323 1.47 -6.65 0.06
N GLU A 324 1.85 -6.85 1.33
CA GLU A 324 1.20 -6.30 2.51
C GLU A 324 1.51 -4.79 2.65
N PHE A 325 1.12 -4.15 3.77
CA PHE A 325 1.36 -2.72 3.97
C PHE A 325 2.73 -2.45 4.58
N LEU A 326 3.29 -1.30 4.20
CA LEU A 326 4.44 -0.71 4.87
C LEU A 326 3.94 0.36 5.84
N ASN A 327 4.37 0.28 7.08
CA ASN A 327 4.18 1.30 8.11
C ASN A 327 5.35 2.30 8.08
N LEU A 328 5.21 3.40 8.82
CA LEU A 328 6.21 4.46 8.95
C LEU A 328 6.39 4.80 10.42
N GLU A 329 7.60 4.57 10.96
CA GLU A 329 7.94 4.82 12.37
C GLU A 329 6.94 4.18 13.34
N GLY A 330 6.52 2.93 13.05
CA GLY A 330 5.58 2.15 13.82
C GLY A 330 4.09 2.46 13.59
N ASP A 331 3.76 3.53 12.87
CA ASP A 331 2.40 3.94 12.58
C ASP A 331 1.99 3.64 11.14
N LYS A 332 0.70 3.40 10.90
CA LYS A 332 0.16 3.20 9.54
C LYS A 332 0.30 4.49 8.72
N ILE A 333 0.87 4.38 7.51
CA ILE A 333 0.92 5.50 6.56
C ILE A 333 -0.51 5.98 6.26
N SER A 334 -0.72 7.29 6.27
CA SER A 334 -2.02 7.93 6.07
C SER A 334 -1.91 9.19 5.23
N THR A 335 -2.49 9.14 4.03
CA THR A 335 -2.53 10.28 3.12
C THR A 335 -3.41 11.43 3.66
N SER A 336 -4.54 11.09 4.29
CA SER A 336 -5.47 12.08 4.85
C SER A 336 -4.89 12.87 6.03
N ARG A 337 -3.99 12.26 6.80
CA ARG A 337 -3.27 12.87 7.92
C ARG A 337 -1.89 13.39 7.52
N ASN A 338 -1.54 13.34 6.25
CA ASN A 338 -0.20 13.68 5.76
C ASN A 338 0.96 12.94 6.49
N TRP A 339 0.67 11.73 7.04
CA TRP A 339 1.66 10.87 7.69
C TRP A 339 2.26 9.93 6.67
N ALA A 340 3.25 10.42 5.93
CA ALA A 340 3.90 9.69 4.84
C ALA A 340 5.28 10.28 4.52
N VAL A 341 6.15 9.48 3.90
CA VAL A 341 7.31 9.98 3.16
C VAL A 341 6.91 10.01 1.69
N TRP A 342 6.71 11.22 1.17
CA TRP A 342 6.30 11.47 -0.21
C TRP A 342 7.50 11.37 -1.15
N LEU A 343 7.33 10.70 -2.30
CA LEU A 343 8.43 10.45 -3.23
C LEU A 343 9.01 11.74 -3.82
N ASN A 344 8.15 12.68 -4.22
CA ASN A 344 8.59 13.97 -4.75
C ASN A 344 9.42 14.76 -3.73
N GLU A 345 9.01 14.79 -2.47
CA GLU A 345 9.75 15.45 -1.39
C GLU A 345 11.06 14.71 -1.06
N TYR A 346 11.03 13.37 -1.03
CA TYR A 346 12.24 12.57 -0.83
C TYR A 346 13.31 12.88 -1.88
N LEU A 347 12.91 13.00 -3.15
CA LEU A 347 13.84 13.29 -4.25
C LEU A 347 14.45 14.69 -4.15
N GLU A 348 13.72 15.66 -3.57
CA GLU A 348 14.22 17.02 -3.30
C GLU A 348 15.12 17.04 -2.07
N ASP A 349 14.73 16.39 -0.98
CA ASP A 349 15.46 16.38 0.30
C ASP A 349 16.73 15.54 0.25
N LEU A 350 16.75 14.46 -0.53
CA LEU A 350 17.84 13.47 -0.60
C LEU A 350 18.27 13.20 -2.05
N PRO A 351 18.77 14.21 -2.78
CA PRO A 351 19.16 14.06 -4.18
C PRO A 351 20.28 13.03 -4.35
N GLY A 352 20.16 12.18 -5.39
CA GLY A 352 21.15 11.13 -5.67
C GLY A 352 21.08 9.91 -4.75
N LYS A 353 20.06 9.80 -3.88
CA LYS A 353 19.85 8.66 -2.98
C LYS A 353 18.70 7.74 -3.43
N GLN A 354 18.33 7.76 -4.72
CA GLN A 354 17.26 6.91 -5.25
C GLN A 354 17.52 5.42 -5.01
N ASP A 355 18.73 4.94 -5.33
CA ASP A 355 19.11 3.53 -5.13
C ASP A 355 19.21 3.14 -3.65
N VAL A 356 19.53 4.10 -2.75
CA VAL A 356 19.48 3.86 -1.31
C VAL A 356 18.05 3.55 -0.87
N LEU A 357 17.07 4.36 -1.32
CA LEU A 357 15.66 4.11 -1.02
C LEU A 357 15.18 2.80 -1.65
N ARG A 358 15.54 2.51 -2.90
CA ARG A 358 15.23 1.23 -3.56
C ARG A 358 15.76 0.05 -2.76
N TYR A 359 17.02 0.13 -2.28
CA TYR A 359 17.63 -0.89 -1.44
C TYR A 359 16.84 -1.13 -0.16
N VAL A 360 16.59 -0.06 0.60
CA VAL A 360 15.93 -0.15 1.91
C VAL A 360 14.49 -0.66 1.77
N LEU A 361 13.74 -0.14 0.80
CA LEU A 361 12.36 -0.58 0.58
C LEU A 361 12.28 -2.02 0.06
N THR A 362 13.24 -2.48 -0.73
CA THR A 362 13.32 -3.90 -1.15
C THR A 362 13.70 -4.79 0.02
N ALA A 363 14.71 -4.40 0.82
CA ALA A 363 15.13 -5.16 2.00
C ALA A 363 14.04 -5.26 3.07
N ASN A 364 13.15 -4.27 3.14
CA ASN A 364 12.00 -4.19 4.04
C ASN A 364 10.66 -4.43 3.33
N ALA A 365 10.68 -5.00 2.11
CA ALA A 365 9.45 -5.25 1.37
C ALA A 365 8.45 -6.06 2.20
N PRO A 366 7.19 -5.64 2.28
CA PRO A 366 6.16 -6.32 3.07
C PRO A 366 5.58 -7.53 2.31
N GLU A 367 6.41 -8.54 2.00
CA GLU A 367 6.03 -9.65 1.12
C GLU A 367 5.06 -10.64 1.74
N THR A 368 5.16 -10.86 3.06
CA THR A 368 4.38 -11.90 3.77
C THR A 368 3.58 -11.37 4.97
N LYS A 369 3.94 -10.20 5.45
CA LYS A 369 3.29 -9.49 6.56
C LYS A 369 3.59 -8.00 6.44
N ASP A 370 2.80 -7.17 7.12
CA ASP A 370 3.09 -5.74 7.24
C ASP A 370 4.51 -5.55 7.82
N ASN A 371 5.21 -4.56 7.30
CA ASN A 371 6.56 -4.21 7.74
C ASN A 371 6.64 -2.72 8.03
N ASP A 372 7.77 -2.25 8.57
CA ASP A 372 7.96 -0.87 8.99
C ASP A 372 9.17 -0.24 8.30
N PHE A 373 9.04 1.04 7.97
CA PHE A 373 10.15 1.88 7.55
C PHE A 373 10.48 2.85 8.66
N THR A 374 11.76 2.92 9.04
CA THR A 374 12.26 3.95 9.93
C THR A 374 13.47 4.66 9.31
N TRP A 375 13.60 5.96 9.57
CA TRP A 375 14.74 6.74 9.08
C TRP A 375 16.06 6.23 9.67
N ARG A 376 16.04 5.67 10.88
CA ARG A 376 17.23 5.06 11.51
C ARG A 376 17.65 3.77 10.81
N ASP A 377 16.70 2.92 10.41
CA ASP A 377 17.03 1.72 9.61
C ASP A 377 17.52 2.10 8.21
N PHE A 378 16.92 3.12 7.60
CA PHE A 378 17.39 3.66 6.32
C PHE A 378 18.87 4.07 6.37
N GLN A 379 19.27 4.84 7.38
CA GLN A 379 20.68 5.23 7.61
C GLN A 379 21.56 4.00 7.87
N ALA A 380 21.12 3.13 8.75
CA ALA A 380 21.88 1.94 9.15
C ALA A 380 22.18 1.03 7.95
N ARG A 381 21.16 0.76 7.11
CA ARG A 381 21.36 -0.05 5.90
C ARG A 381 22.25 0.62 4.88
N ASN A 382 22.11 1.93 4.64
CA ASN A 382 23.04 2.65 3.79
C ASN A 382 24.48 2.53 4.31
N ASN A 383 24.71 2.89 5.57
CA ASN A 383 26.06 3.01 6.11
C ASN A 383 26.73 1.64 6.32
N ASN A 384 25.98 0.63 6.79
CA ASN A 384 26.55 -0.66 7.17
C ASN A 384 26.51 -1.71 6.04
N GLU A 385 25.61 -1.57 5.06
CA GLU A 385 25.48 -2.54 3.98
C GLU A 385 25.96 -1.95 2.65
N LEU A 386 25.38 -0.85 2.18
CA LEU A 386 25.77 -0.25 0.89
C LEU A 386 27.18 0.35 0.93
N VAL A 387 27.50 1.14 1.95
CA VAL A 387 28.82 1.78 2.08
C VAL A 387 29.87 0.78 2.57
N ALA A 388 29.63 0.15 3.73
CA ALA A 388 30.66 -0.65 4.40
C ALA A 388 30.89 -2.04 3.76
N VAL A 389 29.92 -2.58 3.02
CA VAL A 389 30.08 -3.88 2.33
C VAL A 389 30.27 -3.66 0.83
N PHE A 390 29.23 -3.20 0.13
CA PHE A 390 29.25 -3.12 -1.33
C PHE A 390 30.25 -2.06 -1.81
N GLY A 391 30.09 -0.82 -1.39
CA GLY A 391 30.97 0.29 -1.80
C GLY A 391 32.42 0.10 -1.38
N ASN A 392 32.68 -0.43 -0.17
CA ASN A 392 34.02 -0.70 0.32
C ASN A 392 34.75 -1.76 -0.52
N PHE A 393 34.06 -2.86 -0.86
CA PHE A 393 34.65 -3.89 -1.72
C PHE A 393 35.05 -3.31 -3.09
N VAL A 394 34.09 -2.67 -3.77
CA VAL A 394 34.30 -2.06 -5.10
C VAL A 394 35.44 -1.06 -5.07
N ASN A 395 35.44 -0.13 -4.09
CA ASN A 395 36.47 0.87 -3.96
C ASN A 395 37.86 0.24 -3.77
N ARG A 396 37.99 -0.78 -2.92
CA ARG A 396 39.25 -1.47 -2.70
C ARG A 396 39.78 -2.19 -3.94
N ALA A 397 38.89 -2.90 -4.66
CA ALA A 397 39.25 -3.60 -5.89
C ALA A 397 39.80 -2.63 -6.94
N LEU A 398 39.11 -1.51 -7.17
CA LEU A 398 39.52 -0.49 -8.15
C LEU A 398 40.75 0.27 -7.74
N VAL A 399 40.81 0.76 -6.50
CA VAL A 399 41.97 1.55 -6.01
C VAL A 399 43.26 0.74 -5.96
N LEU A 400 43.19 -0.53 -5.53
CA LEU A 400 44.35 -1.39 -5.52
C LEU A 400 44.82 -1.73 -6.94
N THR A 401 43.89 -1.94 -7.89
CA THR A 401 44.24 -2.16 -9.29
C THR A 401 44.88 -0.90 -9.91
N SER A 402 44.33 0.27 -9.66
CA SER A 402 44.93 1.53 -10.11
C SER A 402 46.34 1.71 -9.52
N LYS A 403 46.54 1.41 -8.25
CA LYS A 403 47.78 1.58 -7.55
C LYS A 403 48.89 0.63 -8.01
N TYR A 404 48.59 -0.64 -8.26
CA TYR A 404 49.56 -1.69 -8.50
C TYR A 404 49.71 -2.07 -9.98
N PHE A 405 48.70 -1.77 -10.81
CA PHE A 405 48.61 -2.16 -12.22
C PHE A 405 48.20 -1.00 -13.14
N ASP A 406 48.42 0.26 -12.72
CA ASP A 406 48.11 1.46 -13.52
C ASP A 406 46.70 1.48 -14.09
N GLY A 407 45.72 0.98 -13.32
CA GLY A 407 44.30 0.91 -13.74
C GLY A 407 44.00 -0.12 -14.84
N LYS A 408 44.91 -1.07 -15.09
CA LYS A 408 44.70 -2.16 -16.03
C LYS A 408 44.39 -3.45 -15.30
N VAL A 409 43.46 -4.21 -15.82
CA VAL A 409 43.08 -5.55 -15.30
C VAL A 409 44.30 -6.46 -15.43
N PRO A 410 44.85 -7.00 -14.29
CA PRO A 410 46.02 -7.86 -14.33
C PRO A 410 45.63 -9.25 -14.89
N ALA A 411 46.63 -9.97 -15.38
CA ALA A 411 46.46 -11.34 -15.87
C ALA A 411 46.13 -12.29 -14.70
N LEU A 412 45.30 -13.28 -14.98
CA LEU A 412 45.01 -14.35 -14.06
C LEU A 412 46.16 -15.35 -14.04
N GLY A 413 46.79 -15.56 -12.87
CA GLY A 413 47.85 -16.53 -12.67
C GLY A 413 47.39 -17.87 -12.11
N ALA A 414 48.30 -18.56 -11.43
CA ALA A 414 47.98 -19.85 -10.79
C ALA A 414 46.95 -19.68 -9.66
N LEU A 415 45.92 -20.52 -9.68
CA LEU A 415 44.85 -20.49 -8.69
C LEU A 415 45.22 -21.35 -7.46
N THR A 416 45.00 -20.83 -6.28
CA THR A 416 44.95 -21.58 -5.03
C THR A 416 43.60 -22.31 -4.86
N ASP A 417 43.49 -23.18 -3.85
CA ASP A 417 42.21 -23.84 -3.52
C ASP A 417 41.17 -22.79 -3.08
N PHE A 418 41.56 -21.80 -2.33
CA PHE A 418 40.68 -20.70 -1.91
C PHE A 418 40.15 -19.88 -3.10
N ASP A 419 40.95 -19.63 -4.15
CA ASP A 419 40.48 -19.01 -5.38
C ASP A 419 39.44 -19.87 -6.08
N ARG A 420 39.70 -21.17 -6.18
CA ARG A 420 38.78 -22.11 -6.80
C ARG A 420 37.44 -22.19 -6.05
N GLU A 421 37.49 -22.20 -4.72
CA GLU A 421 36.29 -22.15 -3.88
C GLU A 421 35.50 -20.86 -4.10
N THR A 422 36.18 -19.72 -4.12
CA THR A 422 35.55 -18.40 -4.38
C THR A 422 34.90 -18.34 -5.76
N LEU A 423 35.59 -18.82 -6.79
CA LEU A 423 35.03 -18.88 -8.15
C LEU A 423 33.89 -19.89 -8.30
N ALA A 424 33.94 -20.99 -7.55
CA ALA A 424 32.82 -21.94 -7.50
C ALA A 424 31.57 -21.30 -6.85
N GLU A 425 31.74 -20.57 -5.76
CA GLU A 425 30.63 -19.84 -5.13
C GLU A 425 30.09 -18.75 -6.07
N LEU A 426 30.94 -17.97 -6.75
CA LEU A 426 30.53 -17.00 -7.77
C LEU A 426 29.64 -17.63 -8.84
N SER A 427 29.98 -18.82 -9.32
CA SER A 427 29.23 -19.50 -10.39
C SER A 427 27.79 -19.89 -10.01
N THR A 428 27.45 -19.92 -8.72
CA THR A 428 26.11 -20.29 -8.23
C THR A 428 25.16 -19.11 -8.06
N VAL A 429 25.68 -17.89 -8.07
CA VAL A 429 24.94 -16.65 -7.72
C VAL A 429 23.73 -16.44 -8.64
N ARG A 430 23.89 -16.67 -9.96
CA ARG A 430 22.79 -16.49 -10.91
C ARG A 430 21.60 -17.36 -10.55
N ALA A 431 21.80 -18.66 -10.37
CA ALA A 431 20.73 -19.58 -10.06
C ALA A 431 20.05 -19.27 -8.71
N ALA A 432 20.82 -18.76 -7.74
CA ALA A 432 20.28 -18.35 -6.46
C ALA A 432 19.34 -17.13 -6.58
N ILE A 433 19.75 -16.10 -7.33
CA ILE A 433 18.94 -14.89 -7.53
C ILE A 433 17.71 -15.20 -8.41
N GLU A 434 17.89 -15.96 -9.50
CA GLU A 434 16.79 -16.37 -10.41
C GLU A 434 15.69 -17.10 -9.65
N ARG A 435 16.05 -18.08 -8.83
CA ARG A 435 15.10 -18.83 -8.02
C ARG A 435 14.21 -17.92 -7.17
N GLU A 436 14.79 -16.91 -6.53
CA GLU A 436 14.03 -16.02 -5.67
C GLU A 436 13.19 -15.02 -6.47
N LEU A 437 13.72 -14.46 -7.58
CA LEU A 437 12.98 -13.56 -8.44
C LEU A 437 11.80 -14.25 -9.14
N ASP A 438 11.99 -15.46 -9.65
CA ASP A 438 10.93 -16.23 -10.31
C ASP A 438 9.77 -16.58 -9.37
N ASN A 439 10.04 -16.63 -8.03
CA ASN A 439 9.04 -16.82 -6.98
C ASN A 439 8.55 -15.48 -6.35
N PHE A 440 8.93 -14.34 -6.88
CA PHE A 440 8.57 -13.01 -6.36
C PHE A 440 9.05 -12.74 -4.93
N HIS A 441 10.20 -13.31 -4.54
CA HIS A 441 10.87 -13.12 -3.26
C HIS A 441 11.99 -12.07 -3.39
N PHE A 442 11.63 -10.82 -3.55
CA PHE A 442 12.59 -9.73 -3.86
C PHE A 442 13.56 -9.46 -2.71
N ARG A 443 13.13 -9.64 -1.47
CA ARG A 443 14.02 -9.49 -0.28
C ARG A 443 15.15 -10.51 -0.30
N GLU A 444 14.83 -11.79 -0.51
CA GLU A 444 15.84 -12.86 -0.55
C GLU A 444 16.70 -12.72 -1.81
N ALA A 445 16.14 -12.35 -2.96
CA ALA A 445 16.91 -12.08 -4.17
C ALA A 445 17.94 -10.94 -3.96
N LEU A 446 17.54 -9.84 -3.32
CA LEU A 446 18.45 -8.75 -2.98
C LEU A 446 19.55 -9.20 -2.00
N LYS A 447 19.21 -10.05 -1.04
CA LYS A 447 20.17 -10.62 -0.09
C LYS A 447 21.20 -11.51 -0.78
N GLU A 448 20.79 -12.31 -1.79
CA GLU A 448 21.72 -13.10 -2.60
C GLU A 448 22.66 -12.20 -3.42
N ALA A 449 22.16 -11.11 -4.02
CA ALA A 449 23.00 -10.12 -4.67
C ALA A 449 24.01 -9.48 -3.68
N MET A 450 23.59 -9.15 -2.46
CA MET A 450 24.47 -8.61 -1.44
C MET A 450 25.49 -9.64 -0.92
N ASN A 451 25.16 -10.93 -0.93
CA ASN A 451 26.09 -12.00 -0.58
C ASN A 451 27.29 -12.04 -1.54
N LEU A 452 27.08 -11.70 -2.83
CA LEU A 452 28.19 -11.55 -3.78
C LEU A 452 29.17 -10.44 -3.37
N ALA A 453 28.66 -9.30 -2.87
CA ALA A 453 29.53 -8.24 -2.35
C ALA A 453 30.27 -8.67 -1.07
N ARG A 454 29.61 -9.46 -0.21
CA ARG A 454 30.23 -10.06 0.99
C ARG A 454 31.32 -11.05 0.62
N LEU A 455 31.09 -11.88 -0.40
CA LEU A 455 32.10 -12.80 -0.95
C LEU A 455 33.36 -12.05 -1.38
N GLY A 456 33.20 -10.95 -2.13
CA GLY A 456 34.30 -10.10 -2.57
C GLY A 456 35.07 -9.46 -1.39
N ASN A 457 34.36 -8.93 -0.40
CA ASN A 457 35.00 -8.38 0.81
C ASN A 457 35.79 -9.43 1.58
N LYS A 458 35.20 -10.62 1.78
CA LYS A 458 35.87 -11.73 2.45
C LYS A 458 37.11 -12.16 1.69
N TYR A 459 37.00 -12.33 0.37
CA TYR A 459 38.10 -12.71 -0.48
C TYR A 459 39.31 -11.73 -0.37
N LEU A 460 39.06 -10.42 -0.47
CA LEU A 460 40.12 -9.41 -0.28
C LEU A 460 40.65 -9.37 1.15
N ALA A 461 39.81 -9.60 2.15
CA ALA A 461 40.26 -9.59 3.55
C ALA A 461 41.17 -10.79 3.87
N ASP A 462 40.81 -11.98 3.37
CA ASP A 462 41.53 -13.21 3.67
C ASP A 462 42.83 -13.35 2.84
N THR A 463 42.88 -12.74 1.64
CA THR A 463 44.06 -12.79 0.75
C THR A 463 45.04 -11.63 0.97
N GLU A 464 44.63 -10.54 1.61
CA GLU A 464 45.43 -9.39 1.98
C GLU A 464 46.43 -8.89 0.89
N PRO A 465 45.99 -8.58 -0.35
CA PRO A 465 46.87 -8.25 -1.46
C PRO A 465 47.83 -7.05 -1.17
N TRP A 466 47.44 -6.11 -0.31
CA TRP A 466 48.27 -5.01 0.13
C TRP A 466 49.52 -5.43 0.94
N LYS A 467 49.47 -6.59 1.59
CA LYS A 467 50.65 -7.16 2.27
C LYS A 467 51.53 -7.88 1.26
N LEU A 468 50.96 -8.62 0.33
CA LEU A 468 51.63 -9.41 -0.68
C LEU A 468 52.34 -8.52 -1.74
N ALA A 469 51.89 -7.29 -1.96
CA ALA A 469 52.43 -6.39 -2.98
C ALA A 469 53.91 -6.09 -2.86
N LYS A 470 54.54 -6.40 -1.71
CA LYS A 470 56.01 -6.23 -1.50
C LYS A 470 56.82 -7.48 -1.82
N THR A 471 56.17 -8.64 -1.94
CA THR A 471 56.86 -9.94 -2.00
C THR A 471 56.39 -10.84 -3.15
N ASP A 472 55.14 -10.71 -3.59
CA ASP A 472 54.54 -11.59 -4.61
C ASP A 472 53.48 -10.84 -5.46
N MET A 473 53.96 -10.11 -6.46
CA MET A 473 53.11 -9.34 -7.37
C MET A 473 52.26 -10.23 -8.31
N GLU A 474 52.73 -11.44 -8.64
CA GLU A 474 51.96 -12.38 -9.46
C GLU A 474 50.71 -12.86 -8.70
N ARG A 475 50.86 -13.11 -7.40
CA ARG A 475 49.73 -13.45 -6.53
C ARG A 475 48.77 -12.27 -6.39
N VAL A 476 49.27 -11.04 -6.23
CA VAL A 476 48.44 -9.82 -6.21
C VAL A 476 47.66 -9.65 -7.51
N ALA A 477 48.29 -9.93 -8.66
CA ALA A 477 47.65 -9.88 -9.96
C ALA A 477 46.43 -10.83 -10.02
N THR A 478 46.59 -12.08 -9.58
CA THR A 478 45.55 -13.08 -9.53
C THR A 478 44.41 -12.65 -8.62
N ILE A 479 44.73 -12.17 -7.41
CA ILE A 479 43.72 -11.73 -6.43
C ILE A 479 42.89 -10.55 -6.99
N LEU A 480 43.55 -9.56 -7.58
CA LEU A 480 42.86 -8.38 -8.13
C LEU A 480 42.08 -8.72 -9.41
N ASN A 481 42.54 -9.64 -10.25
CA ASN A 481 41.78 -10.13 -11.37
C ASN A 481 40.45 -10.72 -10.88
N ILE A 482 40.50 -11.70 -9.95
CA ILE A 482 39.28 -12.33 -9.38
C ILE A 482 38.36 -11.28 -8.73
N SER A 483 38.92 -10.33 -7.98
CA SER A 483 38.14 -9.26 -7.36
C SER A 483 37.42 -8.37 -8.39
N LEU A 484 38.06 -8.09 -9.54
CA LEU A 484 37.46 -7.34 -10.63
C LEU A 484 36.38 -8.15 -11.35
N GLN A 485 36.57 -9.46 -11.50
CA GLN A 485 35.50 -10.35 -12.03
C GLN A 485 34.28 -10.36 -11.11
N ILE A 486 34.48 -10.43 -9.79
CA ILE A 486 33.36 -10.30 -8.82
C ILE A 486 32.71 -8.93 -8.95
N THR A 487 33.51 -7.85 -9.08
CA THR A 487 32.98 -6.48 -9.26
C THR A 487 32.15 -6.35 -10.55
N ALA A 488 32.57 -6.96 -11.65
CA ALA A 488 31.80 -7.00 -12.87
C ALA A 488 30.48 -7.78 -12.71
N ASN A 489 30.49 -8.87 -11.98
CA ASN A 489 29.26 -9.60 -11.67
C ASN A 489 28.28 -8.79 -10.80
N LEU A 490 28.78 -7.92 -9.92
CA LEU A 490 27.92 -7.02 -9.14
C LEU A 490 27.13 -6.03 -10.02
N THR A 491 27.67 -5.62 -11.20
CA THR A 491 26.91 -4.78 -12.15
C THR A 491 25.65 -5.48 -12.59
N ILE A 492 25.75 -6.78 -12.91
CA ILE A 492 24.62 -7.57 -13.40
C ILE A 492 23.65 -7.87 -12.26
N ALA A 493 24.16 -8.36 -11.13
CA ALA A 493 23.35 -8.79 -9.98
C ALA A 493 22.50 -7.64 -9.40
N PHE A 494 23.05 -6.42 -9.38
CA PHE A 494 22.34 -5.25 -8.84
C PHE A 494 21.56 -4.43 -9.89
N ALA A 495 21.73 -4.68 -11.18
CA ALA A 495 21.04 -3.92 -12.22
C ALA A 495 19.51 -3.89 -12.07
N PRO A 496 18.81 -4.96 -11.68
CA PRO A 496 17.38 -4.89 -11.42
C PRO A 496 17.02 -4.06 -10.19
N PHE A 497 17.83 -4.11 -9.15
CA PHE A 497 17.56 -3.52 -7.84
C PHE A 497 18.01 -2.07 -7.73
N LEU A 498 19.26 -1.80 -8.14
CA LEU A 498 19.98 -0.53 -7.99
C LEU A 498 20.54 -0.08 -9.36
N PRO A 499 19.66 0.31 -10.30
CA PRO A 499 20.06 0.56 -11.67
C PRO A 499 21.08 1.69 -11.84
N MET A 500 20.97 2.76 -11.06
CA MET A 500 21.88 3.92 -11.13
C MET A 500 23.27 3.55 -10.60
N SER A 501 23.34 2.75 -9.55
CA SER A 501 24.59 2.24 -9.00
C SER A 501 25.25 1.23 -9.94
N SER A 502 24.47 0.38 -10.58
CA SER A 502 24.95 -0.55 -11.61
C SER A 502 25.53 0.20 -12.81
N GLU A 503 24.84 1.22 -13.33
CA GLU A 503 25.35 2.08 -14.41
C GLU A 503 26.66 2.80 -14.02
N LYS A 504 26.70 3.36 -12.80
CA LYS A 504 27.90 4.01 -12.27
C LYS A 504 29.07 3.03 -12.18
N LEU A 505 28.79 1.80 -11.72
CA LEU A 505 29.80 0.75 -11.62
C LEU A 505 30.30 0.30 -13.01
N CYS A 506 29.44 0.17 -14.01
CA CYS A 506 29.83 -0.07 -15.38
C CYS A 506 30.79 1.02 -15.92
N LYS A 507 30.50 2.29 -15.63
CA LYS A 507 31.39 3.42 -16.01
C LYS A 507 32.74 3.30 -15.32
N MET A 508 32.79 2.93 -14.04
CA MET A 508 34.06 2.75 -13.29
C MET A 508 34.86 1.55 -13.80
N LEU A 509 34.21 0.53 -14.34
CA LEU A 509 34.86 -0.61 -14.98
C LEU A 509 35.16 -0.38 -16.47
N ALA A 510 34.64 0.69 -17.07
CA ALA A 510 34.68 1.00 -18.50
C ALA A 510 34.11 -0.16 -19.38
N ILE A 511 33.00 -0.74 -18.96
CA ILE A 511 32.29 -1.82 -19.67
C ILE A 511 30.84 -1.43 -19.91
N ASP A 512 30.24 -2.02 -20.93
CA ASP A 512 28.79 -2.07 -21.04
C ASP A 512 28.22 -3.07 -20.04
N LEU A 513 26.93 -2.92 -19.67
CA LEU A 513 26.27 -3.88 -18.77
C LEU A 513 26.20 -5.25 -19.46
N PRO A 514 26.86 -6.31 -18.91
CA PRO A 514 26.79 -7.63 -19.52
C PRO A 514 25.38 -8.23 -19.43
N ALA A 515 25.10 -9.24 -20.25
CA ALA A 515 23.82 -9.94 -20.24
C ALA A 515 23.59 -10.67 -18.92
N TRP A 516 22.33 -10.88 -18.54
CA TRP A 516 21.99 -11.64 -17.34
C TRP A 516 22.58 -13.05 -17.32
N THR A 517 22.67 -13.68 -18.50
CA THR A 517 23.26 -15.00 -18.68
C THR A 517 24.75 -15.07 -18.35
N ASP A 518 25.43 -13.94 -18.31
CA ASP A 518 26.84 -13.84 -17.98
C ASP A 518 27.11 -13.78 -16.46
N LEU A 519 26.06 -13.57 -15.65
CA LEU A 519 26.16 -13.56 -14.20
C LEU A 519 26.69 -14.91 -13.69
N GLY A 520 27.77 -14.86 -12.92
CA GLY A 520 28.49 -16.02 -12.39
C GLY A 520 29.75 -16.37 -13.17
N ARG A 521 30.07 -15.69 -14.28
CA ARG A 521 31.29 -15.91 -15.05
C ARG A 521 32.50 -15.26 -14.39
N SER A 522 33.66 -15.87 -14.56
CA SER A 522 34.95 -15.39 -14.03
C SER A 522 35.86 -14.74 -15.08
N ASP A 523 35.31 -14.42 -16.26
CA ASP A 523 36.02 -13.89 -17.42
C ASP A 523 35.26 -12.75 -18.13
N LEU A 524 34.56 -11.92 -17.36
CA LEU A 524 33.77 -10.79 -17.86
C LEU A 524 34.63 -9.61 -18.32
N ILE A 525 35.81 -9.44 -17.74
CA ILE A 525 36.75 -8.37 -18.10
C ILE A 525 38.11 -9.02 -18.47
N GLU A 526 38.58 -8.74 -19.67
CA GLU A 526 39.85 -9.30 -20.16
C GLU A 526 41.07 -8.68 -19.49
N ALA A 527 42.13 -9.47 -19.37
CA ALA A 527 43.44 -8.96 -18.90
C ALA A 527 43.97 -7.86 -19.83
N GLY A 528 44.50 -6.78 -19.27
CA GLY A 528 44.97 -5.61 -20.00
C GLY A 528 43.88 -4.57 -20.28
N HIS A 529 42.59 -4.85 -20.02
CA HIS A 529 41.51 -3.86 -20.10
C HIS A 529 41.80 -2.68 -19.17
N THR A 530 41.55 -1.47 -19.66
CA THR A 530 41.78 -0.24 -18.87
C THR A 530 40.47 0.15 -18.16
N LEU A 531 40.55 0.29 -16.83
CA LEU A 531 39.41 0.70 -16.01
C LEU A 531 39.12 2.20 -16.15
N GLY A 532 37.91 2.60 -15.90
CA GLY A 532 37.48 3.99 -15.79
C GLY A 532 37.94 4.64 -14.49
N GLU A 533 37.53 5.89 -14.28
CA GLU A 533 37.85 6.65 -13.07
C GLU A 533 37.09 6.08 -11.85
N ALA A 534 37.80 5.73 -10.81
CA ALA A 534 37.23 5.25 -9.56
C ALA A 534 36.59 6.39 -8.77
N SER A 535 35.35 6.18 -8.33
CA SER A 535 34.63 7.09 -7.45
C SER A 535 33.91 6.31 -6.35
N LEU A 536 33.47 6.99 -5.28
CA LEU A 536 32.67 6.34 -4.24
C LEU A 536 31.32 5.95 -4.83
N LEU A 537 30.96 4.67 -4.73
CA LEU A 537 29.68 4.18 -5.22
C LEU A 537 28.53 4.69 -4.33
N PHE A 538 28.74 4.66 -3.01
CA PHE A 538 27.83 5.16 -2.00
C PHE A 538 28.56 6.06 -1.00
N GLU A 539 27.83 7.01 -0.43
CA GLU A 539 28.32 7.93 0.61
C GLU A 539 27.53 7.67 1.91
N LYS A 540 28.20 7.89 3.03
CA LYS A 540 27.55 7.84 4.33
C LYS A 540 26.44 8.90 4.43
N ILE A 541 25.42 8.57 5.14
CA ILE A 541 24.38 9.50 5.55
C ILE A 541 24.64 9.84 7.01
N GLU A 542 24.84 11.12 7.29
CA GLU A 542 25.17 11.62 8.61
C GLU A 542 23.89 11.78 9.47
N ASP A 543 24.07 11.89 10.78
CA ASP A 543 22.97 11.92 11.74
C ASP A 543 22.04 13.13 11.56
N ASP A 544 22.59 14.29 11.21
CA ASP A 544 21.84 15.53 11.02
C ASP A 544 20.83 15.45 9.87
N VAL A 545 21.19 14.74 8.79
CA VAL A 545 20.28 14.49 7.65
C VAL A 545 19.05 13.68 8.12
N ILE A 546 19.28 12.69 8.94
CA ILE A 546 18.22 11.81 9.45
C ILE A 546 17.37 12.52 10.51
N GLU A 547 18.00 13.28 11.39
CA GLU A 547 17.27 14.09 12.38
C GLU A 547 16.34 15.10 11.72
N ALA A 548 16.75 15.73 10.61
CA ALA A 548 15.89 16.64 9.85
C ALA A 548 14.62 15.94 9.33
N GLN A 549 14.75 14.71 8.81
CA GLN A 549 13.61 13.94 8.33
C GLN A 549 12.69 13.48 9.47
N ILE A 550 13.24 13.07 10.61
CA ILE A 550 12.47 12.71 11.80
C ILE A 550 11.72 13.94 12.33
N GLN A 551 12.37 15.10 12.40
CA GLN A 551 11.72 16.35 12.84
C GLN A 551 10.59 16.78 11.90
N LYS A 552 10.75 16.60 10.58
CA LYS A 552 9.68 16.85 9.59
C LYS A 552 8.44 15.99 9.86
N LEU A 553 8.64 14.70 10.17
CA LEU A 553 7.54 13.80 10.54
C LEU A 553 6.91 14.18 11.89
N GLN A 554 7.71 14.53 12.90
CA GLN A 554 7.21 14.95 14.20
C GLN A 554 6.36 16.22 14.10
N ALA A 555 6.80 17.22 13.33
CA ALA A 555 6.02 18.43 13.09
C ALA A 555 4.67 18.12 12.43
N THR A 556 4.62 17.14 11.51
CA THR A 556 3.37 16.68 10.91
C THR A 556 2.45 16.02 11.94
N LYS A 557 2.99 15.21 12.84
CA LYS A 557 2.23 14.55 13.93
C LYS A 557 1.64 15.58 14.89
N GLU A 558 2.43 16.53 15.35
CA GLU A 558 2.00 17.62 16.22
C GLU A 558 0.91 18.48 15.57
N ALA A 559 1.03 18.79 14.28
CA ALA A 559 0.01 19.53 13.53
C ALA A 559 -1.31 18.76 13.42
N ASN A 560 -1.25 17.42 13.25
CA ASN A 560 -2.43 16.56 13.22
C ASN A 560 -3.11 16.49 14.59
N GLU A 561 -2.34 16.33 15.66
CA GLU A 561 -2.84 16.31 17.03
C GLU A 561 -3.50 17.65 17.39
N ALA A 562 -2.88 18.77 17.02
CA ALA A 562 -3.46 20.10 17.21
C ALA A 562 -4.75 20.30 16.40
N ALA A 563 -4.85 19.72 15.21
CA ALA A 563 -6.06 19.78 14.37
C ALA A 563 -7.21 18.90 14.92
N GLU A 564 -6.89 17.82 15.62
CA GLU A 564 -7.87 16.93 16.29
C GLU A 564 -8.39 17.50 17.63
N ASP A 565 -7.68 18.47 18.22
CA ASP A 565 -8.04 19.08 19.53
C ASP A 565 -9.15 20.16 19.43
N HIS A 566 -9.92 20.20 18.35
CA HIS A 566 -11.10 21.05 18.29
C HIS A 566 -12.27 20.40 19.02
N ALA A 567 -12.95 21.20 19.89
CA ALA A 567 -14.22 20.79 20.48
C ALA A 567 -15.19 20.39 19.37
N ALA A 568 -15.87 19.27 19.54
CA ALA A 568 -16.96 18.93 18.64
C ALA A 568 -17.90 20.12 18.50
N PRO A 569 -18.37 20.44 17.28
CA PRO A 569 -19.33 21.54 17.13
C PRO A 569 -20.53 21.30 18.04
N ILE A 570 -21.06 22.41 18.58
CA ILE A 570 -22.28 22.34 19.39
C ILE A 570 -23.36 21.69 18.53
N ALA A 571 -24.04 20.68 19.08
CA ALA A 571 -25.18 20.02 18.44
C ALA A 571 -26.29 21.03 18.13
N GLU A 572 -27.19 20.65 17.23
CA GLU A 572 -28.35 21.49 16.93
C GLU A 572 -29.12 21.87 18.21
N ASN A 573 -29.66 23.10 18.23
CA ASN A 573 -30.45 23.56 19.34
C ASN A 573 -31.66 22.64 19.52
N ILE A 574 -31.89 22.22 20.78
CA ILE A 574 -33.09 21.52 21.17
C ILE A 574 -33.99 22.49 21.96
N ASP A 575 -35.30 22.30 21.91
CA ASP A 575 -36.23 23.04 22.74
C ASP A 575 -36.04 22.69 24.21
N PHE A 576 -36.22 23.68 25.10
CA PHE A 576 -36.12 23.45 26.54
C PHE A 576 -37.02 22.34 27.04
N GLU A 577 -38.19 22.16 26.40
CA GLU A 577 -39.12 21.07 26.70
C GLU A 577 -38.53 19.69 26.38
N ASP A 578 -37.64 19.56 25.39
CA ASP A 578 -36.94 18.31 25.08
C ASP A 578 -35.89 18.00 26.16
N PHE A 579 -35.18 19.01 26.66
CA PHE A 579 -34.27 18.84 27.79
C PHE A 579 -35.01 18.37 29.07
N LEU A 580 -36.20 18.92 29.34
CA LEU A 580 -37.03 18.54 30.48
C LEU A 580 -37.54 17.08 30.42
N LYS A 581 -37.48 16.42 29.25
CA LYS A 581 -37.80 14.99 29.14
C LYS A 581 -36.73 14.10 29.71
N LEU A 582 -35.50 14.61 29.92
CA LEU A 582 -34.42 13.84 30.56
C LEU A 582 -34.57 13.91 32.10
N ASP A 583 -34.68 12.75 32.72
CA ASP A 583 -34.62 12.62 34.17
C ASP A 583 -33.17 12.32 34.62
N ILE A 584 -32.42 13.37 34.92
CA ILE A 584 -31.02 13.25 35.35
C ILE A 584 -31.02 13.31 36.88
N ARG A 585 -30.42 12.30 37.52
CA ARG A 585 -30.37 12.18 38.99
C ARG A 585 -28.97 11.92 39.53
N VAL A 586 -28.78 12.20 40.80
CA VAL A 586 -27.61 11.82 41.59
C VAL A 586 -27.89 10.52 42.32
N GLY A 587 -26.98 9.56 42.23
CA GLY A 587 -27.07 8.31 43.01
C GLY A 587 -25.72 7.93 43.62
N THR A 588 -25.75 7.16 44.68
CA THR A 588 -24.55 6.65 45.37
C THR A 588 -24.26 5.25 44.87
N VAL A 589 -23.03 5.01 44.41
CA VAL A 589 -22.56 3.68 44.00
C VAL A 589 -22.40 2.80 45.23
N THR A 590 -23.26 1.80 45.40
CA THR A 590 -23.18 0.84 46.51
C THR A 590 -22.31 -0.35 46.22
N GLU A 591 -22.30 -0.79 44.96
CA GLU A 591 -21.45 -1.88 44.48
C GLU A 591 -20.97 -1.58 43.06
N CYS A 592 -19.72 -1.98 42.77
CA CYS A 592 -19.14 -1.93 41.40
C CYS A 592 -18.33 -3.20 41.15
N THR A 593 -18.57 -3.87 40.01
CA THR A 593 -17.87 -5.12 39.68
C THR A 593 -17.54 -5.19 38.19
N LYS A 594 -16.45 -5.89 37.85
CA LYS A 594 -16.11 -6.21 36.44
C LYS A 594 -17.05 -7.29 35.90
N ILE A 595 -17.44 -7.16 34.64
CA ILE A 595 -18.28 -8.16 33.96
C ILE A 595 -17.35 -9.22 33.32
N PRO A 596 -17.53 -10.53 33.65
CA PRO A 596 -16.72 -11.58 33.06
C PRO A 596 -16.79 -11.57 31.51
N LYS A 597 -15.64 -11.70 30.86
CA LYS A 597 -15.48 -11.67 29.39
C LYS A 597 -15.92 -10.34 28.72
N ALA A 598 -15.84 -9.23 29.46
CA ALA A 598 -16.14 -7.89 28.96
C ALA A 598 -15.21 -6.85 29.59
N ASP A 599 -13.96 -6.80 29.12
CA ASP A 599 -12.85 -6.03 29.70
C ASP A 599 -13.13 -4.51 29.80
N LYS A 600 -14.05 -3.99 29.01
CA LYS A 600 -14.42 -2.56 28.96
C LYS A 600 -15.61 -2.19 29.85
N LEU A 601 -16.31 -3.18 30.43
CA LEU A 601 -17.57 -2.94 31.12
C LEU A 601 -17.47 -3.12 32.61
N LEU A 602 -18.07 -2.16 33.37
CA LEU A 602 -18.34 -2.26 34.81
C LEU A 602 -19.85 -2.35 35.01
N GLN A 603 -20.26 -3.19 35.99
CA GLN A 603 -21.62 -3.26 36.50
C GLN A 603 -21.67 -2.48 37.81
N PHE A 604 -22.66 -1.58 37.89
CA PHE A 604 -22.92 -0.74 39.04
C PHE A 604 -24.24 -1.11 39.71
N ARG A 605 -24.25 -1.11 41.00
CA ARG A 605 -25.43 -1.02 41.81
C ARG A 605 -25.48 0.39 42.41
N ILE A 606 -26.53 1.14 42.13
CA ILE A 606 -26.66 2.55 42.53
C ILE A 606 -27.87 2.68 43.43
N ASP A 607 -27.65 3.24 44.65
CA ASP A 607 -28.72 3.76 45.45
C ASP A 607 -29.19 5.10 44.86
N ASP A 608 -30.41 5.11 44.36
CA ASP A 608 -31.06 6.26 43.73
C ASP A 608 -32.20 6.83 44.57
N GLY A 609 -32.32 6.40 45.81
CA GLY A 609 -33.40 6.80 46.70
C GLY A 609 -34.80 6.29 46.34
N LEU A 610 -34.90 5.47 45.25
CA LEU A 610 -36.17 4.96 44.71
C LEU A 610 -36.22 3.42 44.65
N GLY A 611 -35.32 2.73 45.34
CA GLY A 611 -35.25 1.27 45.41
C GLY A 611 -33.99 0.69 44.80
N GLY A 612 -33.15 1.52 44.26
CA GLY A 612 -31.86 1.17 43.68
C GLY A 612 -31.95 0.57 42.28
N ARG A 613 -30.93 0.74 41.46
CA ARG A 613 -30.86 0.26 40.09
C ARG A 613 -29.52 -0.32 39.71
N THR A 614 -29.53 -1.14 38.67
CA THR A 614 -28.32 -1.65 38.04
C THR A 614 -28.02 -0.84 36.78
N ILE A 615 -26.78 -0.34 36.64
CA ILE A 615 -26.31 0.30 35.43
C ILE A 615 -25.03 -0.39 34.94
N VAL A 616 -24.89 -0.59 33.65
CA VAL A 616 -23.66 -1.09 33.02
C VAL A 616 -23.05 0.05 32.20
N SER A 617 -21.75 0.33 32.44
CA SER A 617 -21.03 1.42 31.80
C SER A 617 -19.67 0.97 31.24
N GLY A 618 -19.27 1.55 30.10
CA GLY A 618 -18.04 1.23 29.37
C GLY A 618 -16.78 1.92 29.90
N ILE A 619 -16.59 2.01 31.22
CA ILE A 619 -15.54 2.81 31.84
C ILE A 619 -14.46 1.97 32.55
N ALA A 620 -14.42 0.65 32.32
CA ALA A 620 -13.49 -0.25 33.01
C ALA A 620 -12.01 -0.03 32.63
N GLU A 621 -11.74 0.63 31.52
CA GLU A 621 -10.38 1.00 31.11
C GLU A 621 -9.85 2.22 31.90
N HIS A 622 -10.73 2.99 32.50
CA HIS A 622 -10.41 4.26 33.20
C HIS A 622 -10.56 4.21 34.71
N TYR A 623 -11.27 3.20 35.23
CA TYR A 623 -11.57 3.09 36.67
C TYR A 623 -11.47 1.65 37.19
N ALA A 624 -10.83 1.47 38.32
CA ALA A 624 -10.98 0.25 39.08
C ALA A 624 -12.33 0.28 39.85
N PRO A 625 -13.02 -0.85 40.02
CA PRO A 625 -14.32 -0.92 40.70
C PRO A 625 -14.30 -0.25 42.10
N GLU A 626 -13.22 -0.45 42.85
CA GLU A 626 -13.04 0.02 44.20
C GLU A 626 -12.96 1.56 44.31
N GLU A 627 -12.54 2.22 43.21
CA GLU A 627 -12.45 3.67 43.17
C GLU A 627 -13.80 4.37 43.10
N LEU A 628 -14.85 3.63 42.69
CA LEU A 628 -16.17 4.19 42.43
C LEU A 628 -17.18 3.85 43.51
N VAL A 629 -16.95 2.80 44.32
CA VAL A 629 -17.83 2.43 45.42
C VAL A 629 -17.81 3.53 46.48
N GLY A 630 -18.99 3.93 46.94
CA GLY A 630 -19.22 5.01 47.90
C GLY A 630 -19.23 6.42 47.28
N LYS A 631 -18.88 6.56 45.97
CA LYS A 631 -18.98 7.85 45.30
C LYS A 631 -20.37 8.12 44.76
N GLN A 632 -20.72 9.41 44.68
CA GLN A 632 -21.93 9.86 44.04
C GLN A 632 -21.66 10.16 42.55
N VAL A 633 -22.56 9.73 41.67
CA VAL A 633 -22.50 9.91 40.23
C VAL A 633 -23.81 10.48 39.71
N CYS A 634 -23.72 11.30 38.64
CA CYS A 634 -24.90 11.73 37.91
C CYS A 634 -25.23 10.66 36.83
N PHE A 635 -26.51 10.36 36.68
CA PHE A 635 -26.98 9.39 35.69
C PHE A 635 -28.34 9.77 35.14
N ILE A 636 -28.62 9.34 33.88
CA ILE A 636 -29.97 9.47 33.29
C ILE A 636 -30.80 8.28 33.75
N ALA A 637 -31.93 8.58 34.39
CA ALA A 637 -32.79 7.63 35.08
C ALA A 637 -33.91 7.04 34.22
N ASN A 638 -34.37 7.76 33.22
CA ASN A 638 -35.54 7.41 32.39
C ASN A 638 -35.22 6.83 31.01
N LEU A 639 -34.02 6.30 30.80
CA LEU A 639 -33.73 5.53 29.62
C LEU A 639 -34.38 4.14 29.65
N PRO A 640 -34.89 3.61 28.52
CA PRO A 640 -35.42 2.26 28.47
C PRO A 640 -34.39 1.24 28.93
N PRO A 641 -34.74 0.22 29.75
CA PRO A 641 -33.82 -0.82 30.17
C PRO A 641 -33.20 -1.55 28.94
N ARG A 642 -31.89 -1.76 28.97
CA ARG A 642 -31.15 -2.42 27.89
C ARG A 642 -30.30 -3.57 28.44
N LYS A 643 -30.36 -4.73 27.78
CA LYS A 643 -29.47 -5.86 28.12
C LYS A 643 -28.08 -5.69 27.50
N LEU A 644 -27.06 -5.62 28.36
CA LEU A 644 -25.64 -5.57 27.99
C LEU A 644 -24.95 -6.80 28.58
N ARG A 645 -24.42 -7.69 27.72
CA ARG A 645 -23.79 -8.95 28.15
C ARG A 645 -24.63 -9.78 29.14
N GLY A 646 -25.96 -9.79 28.95
CA GLY A 646 -26.90 -10.54 29.78
C GLY A 646 -27.39 -9.80 31.05
N ILE A 647 -26.83 -8.64 31.35
CA ILE A 647 -27.20 -7.79 32.50
C ILE A 647 -28.12 -6.67 32.01
N GLU A 648 -29.23 -6.45 32.68
CA GLU A 648 -30.15 -5.36 32.37
C GLU A 648 -29.63 -4.06 32.98
N SER A 649 -29.29 -3.09 32.10
CA SER A 649 -28.90 -1.72 32.50
C SER A 649 -30.12 -0.82 32.49
N GLN A 650 -30.37 -0.15 33.61
CA GLN A 650 -31.55 0.69 33.88
C GLN A 650 -31.18 2.18 33.96
N GLY A 651 -30.39 2.66 33.00
CA GLY A 651 -29.94 4.03 32.95
C GLY A 651 -28.52 4.16 32.37
N MET A 652 -28.00 5.37 32.39
CA MET A 652 -26.66 5.70 31.89
C MET A 652 -25.92 6.64 32.82
N ILE A 653 -24.72 6.26 33.29
CA ILE A 653 -23.84 7.15 34.06
C ILE A 653 -23.28 8.21 33.12
N LEU A 654 -23.35 9.49 33.55
CA LEU A 654 -22.77 10.60 32.83
C LEU A 654 -21.26 10.66 33.07
N SER A 655 -20.50 10.82 31.99
CA SER A 655 -19.05 10.97 32.05
C SER A 655 -18.58 11.98 31.01
N ALA A 656 -17.48 12.65 31.28
CA ALA A 656 -16.78 13.51 30.33
C ALA A 656 -15.42 12.92 30.00
N ALA A 657 -15.07 12.90 28.73
CA ALA A 657 -13.72 12.55 28.27
C ALA A 657 -12.88 13.83 28.14
N ASP A 658 -11.71 13.85 28.75
CA ASP A 658 -10.73 14.90 28.50
C ASP A 658 -10.26 14.83 27.04
N ARG A 659 -10.36 15.92 26.31
CA ARG A 659 -10.07 15.96 24.87
C ARG A 659 -8.60 15.74 24.55
N THR A 660 -7.71 16.18 25.43
CA THR A 660 -6.27 16.13 25.21
C THR A 660 -5.66 14.79 25.63
N THR A 661 -6.13 14.24 26.77
CA THR A 661 -5.56 13.02 27.34
C THR A 661 -6.39 11.76 27.05
N GLY A 662 -7.61 11.91 26.55
CA GLY A 662 -8.58 10.81 26.42
C GLY A 662 -9.06 10.24 27.75
N GLN A 663 -8.63 10.81 28.90
CA GLN A 663 -8.99 10.34 30.22
C GLN A 663 -10.48 10.61 30.48
N LEU A 664 -11.24 9.56 30.72
CA LEU A 664 -12.65 9.66 31.06
C LEU A 664 -12.83 9.92 32.56
N ARG A 665 -13.73 10.87 32.91
CA ARG A 665 -14.11 11.17 34.24
C ARG A 665 -15.63 11.12 34.41
N VAL A 666 -16.11 10.43 35.44
CA VAL A 666 -17.54 10.42 35.80
C VAL A 666 -17.96 11.79 36.34
N ILE A 667 -19.15 12.22 35.95
CA ILE A 667 -19.71 13.48 36.45
C ILE A 667 -20.25 13.24 37.90
N THR A 668 -19.74 14.02 38.85
CA THR A 668 -20.05 13.90 40.24
C THR A 668 -20.53 15.25 40.81
N PRO A 669 -21.41 15.27 41.80
CA PRO A 669 -21.72 16.52 42.53
C PRO A 669 -20.51 17.00 43.29
N GLN A 670 -20.37 18.31 43.48
CA GLN A 670 -19.23 18.93 44.21
C GLN A 670 -19.18 18.56 45.67
N GLY A 671 -20.31 18.16 46.24
CA GLY A 671 -20.42 17.72 47.65
C GLY A 671 -21.55 16.71 47.81
N PRO A 672 -21.67 16.09 49.02
CA PRO A 672 -22.71 15.10 49.25
C PRO A 672 -24.12 15.68 49.07
N ILE A 673 -24.96 14.97 48.33
CA ILE A 673 -26.36 15.31 48.11
C ILE A 673 -27.21 14.06 48.32
N THR A 674 -28.48 14.22 48.66
CA THR A 674 -29.38 13.09 48.90
C THR A 674 -29.55 12.25 47.62
N PRO A 675 -29.35 10.92 47.67
CA PRO A 675 -29.60 10.06 46.50
C PRO A 675 -31.03 10.25 45.96
N GLY A 676 -31.14 10.28 44.62
CA GLY A 676 -32.40 10.58 43.94
C GLY A 676 -32.65 12.06 43.66
N SER A 677 -31.78 12.99 44.14
CA SER A 677 -31.90 14.40 43.78
C SER A 677 -31.78 14.62 42.31
N GLU A 678 -32.63 15.49 41.77
CA GLU A 678 -32.67 15.85 40.34
C GLU A 678 -31.56 16.83 39.99
N VAL A 679 -30.94 16.65 38.84
CA VAL A 679 -30.01 17.60 38.23
C VAL A 679 -30.81 18.43 37.22
N LYS A 680 -30.83 19.73 37.42
CA LYS A 680 -31.59 20.71 36.62
C LYS A 680 -30.67 21.68 35.89
#